data_1971d6a11f687f3fe3f3c0bc141c9c5b
#
_entry.id   1971d6a11f687f3fe3f3c0bc141c9c5b
#
_cell.length_a   1.000
_cell.length_b   1.000
_cell.length_c   1.000
_cell.angle_alpha   90.00
_cell.angle_beta   90.00
_cell.angle_gamma   90.00
#
_symmetry.space_group_name_H-M   'P 1'
#
loop_
_entity.id
_entity.type
_entity.pdbx_description
1 polymer ?
#
loop_
_entity_poly.entity_id
_entity_poly.type
_entity_poly.pdbx_seq_one_letter_code
_entity_poly.pdbx_strand_id
1 'polypeptide(L)'
;MKVTCVGMDPAGLYLGILLKRRDPSHVVRFVDDAPLPSAPATIICNPLKPRLTLADAETFDAIKPAIVSFDRVSIDAEGRTFEAKGLKYAAIDRTALVQALKQRGSALGCVFERRALTDDDRRADLVIAADGPDSETRTASRLSAELSRSSNRSIVFQSAEPADALSYSFRATEHGIFHVWKLPRGPNGSSIVVETPAETLRVSGLDKAPPECIIALCRKLFSLQLDRIVAAADGSIWDSFATVRNRVWHAGNVVLLGRAAYTSHGSVGLDLRSQLEDAEALAEHLSSGASIGDALAAFEAARRPKADSLQRASDASRTWFEHVRRYRDLPFEQFCFSLLTNSMRLAYARIEKAAPDLVRTVDTLVADAAPASNRPPPPMFAPIRLRGLTIPNRVVVSPMCQYSATDGTVSDWHLVHLGSRAIGGAGLIIAEMTDVLPEGRISLHCAGMYKAEHVPAWKRVTDFVHANSESKIAVQLAHAGRKGSLTRSWEGHKSLGEAKWELIAPSPLAFAEGRQVPREMTRADMDTVRDAFVRATEMSDAAGFDMLELHYAHGYLMSSFISPLTNLRTDEYGGSLENRMRFPLEVFNAVRAALPGHKPISTRISSVDWIEGGTTIEDAIEIARMLQAAGNDILAVSTGGVSSQQRPVDGRAYQAIFSDQIRNELGIPTMAVGGIVSYGDINTIVAAGRADMCALGRGYLEDAYFPRHAARAQSYTELKWPSQYRRAGEVQLRGE
;
A
#
# COMPACT_ATOMS: atom_id res chain seq x y z
N MET A 1 -7.44 17.36 37.91
CA MET A 1 -7.96 17.93 36.66
C MET A 1 -9.45 17.70 36.54
N LYS A 2 -10.17 18.66 35.94
CA LYS A 2 -11.53 18.45 35.43
C LYS A 2 -11.44 18.01 33.98
N VAL A 3 -12.00 16.84 33.67
CA VAL A 3 -11.95 16.21 32.32
C VAL A 3 -13.37 15.96 31.85
N THR A 4 -13.71 16.48 30.68
CA THR A 4 -14.97 16.18 30.00
C THR A 4 -14.69 15.30 28.80
N CYS A 5 -15.27 14.12 28.75
CA CYS A 5 -15.26 13.22 27.59
C CYS A 5 -16.61 13.31 26.88
N VAL A 6 -16.58 13.67 25.60
CA VAL A 6 -17.77 13.76 24.75
C VAL A 6 -17.90 12.47 23.95
N GLY A 7 -19.02 11.77 24.12
CA GLY A 7 -19.26 10.45 23.52
C GLY A 7 -18.81 9.27 24.39
N MET A 8 -19.24 8.07 24.01
CA MET A 8 -19.01 6.80 24.75
C MET A 8 -18.13 5.83 23.94
N ASP A 9 -17.13 6.35 23.21
CA ASP A 9 -16.18 5.47 22.50
C ASP A 9 -15.33 4.69 23.52
N PRO A 10 -15.02 3.40 23.28
CA PRO A 10 -14.22 2.57 24.18
C PRO A 10 -12.88 3.20 24.60
N ALA A 11 -12.22 3.93 23.70
CA ALA A 11 -10.97 4.63 24.04
C ALA A 11 -11.16 5.73 25.06
N GLY A 12 -12.22 6.55 24.91
CA GLY A 12 -12.57 7.60 25.89
C GLY A 12 -12.90 7.02 27.24
N LEU A 13 -13.72 5.95 27.26
CA LEU A 13 -14.10 5.24 28.50
C LEU A 13 -12.87 4.67 29.22
N TYR A 14 -11.98 4.02 28.47
CA TYR A 14 -10.76 3.46 29.04
C TYR A 14 -9.79 4.53 29.54
N LEU A 15 -9.66 5.64 28.83
CA LEU A 15 -8.87 6.80 29.30
C LEU A 15 -9.41 7.34 30.64
N GLY A 16 -10.73 7.49 30.78
CA GLY A 16 -11.34 7.91 32.05
C GLY A 16 -11.01 7.00 33.22
N ILE A 17 -11.05 5.68 33.00
CA ILE A 17 -10.63 4.66 33.96
C ILE A 17 -9.16 4.84 34.35
N LEU A 18 -8.26 5.00 33.38
CA LEU A 18 -6.83 5.14 33.60
C LEU A 18 -6.50 6.43 34.38
N LEU A 19 -7.17 7.53 34.08
CA LEU A 19 -7.00 8.82 34.79
C LEU A 19 -7.44 8.70 36.25
N LYS A 20 -8.60 8.12 36.51
CA LYS A 20 -9.12 7.89 37.86
C LYS A 20 -8.24 6.95 38.68
N ARG A 21 -7.64 5.94 38.06
CA ARG A 21 -6.72 5.03 38.73
C ARG A 21 -5.39 5.67 39.09
N ARG A 22 -4.89 6.57 38.25
CA ARG A 22 -3.62 7.30 38.48
C ARG A 22 -3.75 8.35 39.55
N ASP A 23 -4.89 9.06 39.53
CA ASP A 23 -5.21 10.08 40.52
C ASP A 23 -6.74 10.11 40.76
N PRO A 24 -7.23 9.53 41.88
CA PRO A 24 -8.66 9.53 42.21
C PRO A 24 -9.27 10.94 42.37
N SER A 25 -8.46 11.97 42.56
CA SER A 25 -8.93 13.38 42.67
C SER A 25 -9.40 13.97 41.35
N HIS A 26 -9.06 13.37 40.20
CA HIS A 26 -9.54 13.81 38.91
C HIS A 26 -11.06 13.74 38.83
N VAL A 27 -11.70 14.82 38.35
CA VAL A 27 -13.13 14.83 38.07
C VAL A 27 -13.33 14.47 36.59
N VAL A 28 -13.78 13.26 36.31
CA VAL A 28 -13.99 12.75 34.95
C VAL A 28 -15.49 12.64 34.70
N ARG A 29 -15.98 13.39 33.72
CA ARG A 29 -17.39 13.42 33.30
C ARG A 29 -17.51 12.98 31.85
N PHE A 30 -18.48 12.12 31.55
CA PHE A 30 -18.88 11.71 30.22
C PHE A 30 -20.24 12.32 29.88
N VAL A 31 -20.30 12.98 28.72
CA VAL A 31 -21.53 13.58 28.17
C VAL A 31 -21.80 13.00 26.80
N ASP A 32 -23.02 12.50 26.59
CA ASP A 32 -23.47 11.93 25.31
C ASP A 32 -24.99 11.96 25.25
N ASP A 33 -25.57 12.54 24.21
CA ASP A 33 -27.00 12.56 23.96
C ASP A 33 -27.44 11.51 22.92
N ALA A 34 -26.50 10.93 22.20
CA ALA A 34 -26.76 9.95 21.16
C ALA A 34 -27.05 8.55 21.75
N PRO A 35 -27.93 7.75 21.13
CA PRO A 35 -28.03 6.32 21.44
C PRO A 35 -26.73 5.62 21.03
N LEU A 36 -26.31 4.61 21.81
CA LEU A 36 -25.16 3.77 21.45
C LEU A 36 -25.41 3.13 20.09
N PRO A 37 -24.52 3.35 19.09
CA PRO A 37 -24.67 2.72 17.78
C PRO A 37 -24.55 1.20 17.94
N SER A 38 -25.44 0.44 17.33
CA SER A 38 -25.34 -1.00 17.22
C SER A 38 -24.30 -1.35 16.14
N ALA A 39 -23.03 -1.34 16.53
CA ALA A 39 -21.93 -1.76 15.65
C ALA A 39 -21.81 -3.28 15.61
N PRO A 40 -21.31 -3.88 14.51
CA PRO A 40 -20.99 -5.30 14.46
C PRO A 40 -19.90 -5.64 15.50
N ALA A 41 -19.74 -6.93 15.79
CA ALA A 41 -18.64 -7.40 16.63
C ALA A 41 -17.30 -6.89 16.09
N THR A 42 -16.42 -6.46 16.99
CA THR A 42 -15.11 -5.94 16.60
C THR A 42 -14.10 -7.08 16.63
N ILE A 43 -13.39 -7.31 15.53
CA ILE A 43 -12.27 -8.24 15.50
C ILE A 43 -11.06 -7.60 16.16
N ILE A 44 -10.48 -8.31 17.13
CA ILE A 44 -9.23 -7.91 17.77
C ILE A 44 -8.16 -8.99 17.56
N CYS A 45 -6.97 -8.60 17.13
CA CYS A 45 -5.84 -9.52 17.04
C CYS A 45 -5.23 -9.79 18.43
N ASN A 46 -4.80 -11.05 18.66
CA ASN A 46 -3.93 -11.33 19.80
C ASN A 46 -2.61 -10.55 19.65
N PRO A 47 -2.10 -9.83 20.62
CA PRO A 47 -2.35 -9.92 22.06
C PRO A 47 -2.94 -8.62 22.64
N LEU A 48 -4.25 -8.54 22.81
CA LEU A 48 -4.85 -7.49 23.64
C LEU A 48 -4.57 -7.74 25.14
N LYS A 49 -4.68 -9.01 25.53
CA LYS A 49 -4.58 -9.46 26.93
C LYS A 49 -3.33 -8.95 27.69
N PRO A 50 -2.09 -9.13 27.24
CA PRO A 50 -0.93 -8.73 28.05
C PRO A 50 -0.90 -7.23 28.33
N ARG A 51 -1.30 -6.41 27.39
CA ARG A 51 -1.21 -4.95 27.50
C ARG A 51 -2.27 -4.38 28.43
N LEU A 52 -3.52 -4.77 28.28
CA LEU A 52 -4.59 -4.37 29.21
C LEU A 52 -4.35 -4.90 30.63
N THR A 53 -3.78 -6.09 30.77
CA THR A 53 -3.44 -6.61 32.10
C THR A 53 -2.34 -5.80 32.77
N LEU A 54 -1.36 -5.31 32.02
CA LEU A 54 -0.29 -4.47 32.55
C LEU A 54 -0.79 -3.07 32.95
N ALA A 55 -1.69 -2.47 32.16
CA ALA A 55 -2.24 -1.16 32.43
C ALA A 55 -3.35 -1.18 33.51
N ASP A 56 -4.28 -2.14 33.42
CA ASP A 56 -5.38 -2.36 34.37
C ASP A 56 -5.93 -3.78 34.29
N ALA A 57 -5.50 -4.66 35.20
CA ALA A 57 -5.94 -6.04 35.27
C ALA A 57 -7.46 -6.16 35.54
N GLU A 58 -8.02 -5.31 36.39
CA GLU A 58 -9.46 -5.35 36.74
C GLU A 58 -10.32 -4.93 35.52
N THR A 59 -9.88 -3.98 34.70
CA THR A 59 -10.58 -3.66 33.45
C THR A 59 -10.53 -4.83 32.49
N PHE A 60 -9.39 -5.53 32.39
CA PHE A 60 -9.31 -6.72 31.57
C PHE A 60 -10.27 -7.82 32.04
N ASP A 61 -10.32 -8.07 33.36
CA ASP A 61 -11.22 -9.07 33.94
C ASP A 61 -12.70 -8.71 33.73
N ALA A 62 -13.04 -7.42 33.72
CA ALA A 62 -14.40 -6.96 33.44
C ALA A 62 -14.82 -7.19 31.98
N ILE A 63 -13.92 -7.05 31.02
CA ILE A 63 -14.23 -7.22 29.59
C ILE A 63 -14.03 -8.66 29.09
N LYS A 64 -13.25 -9.48 29.79
CA LYS A 64 -12.89 -10.85 29.41
C LYS A 64 -14.09 -11.75 29.08
N PRO A 65 -15.23 -11.71 29.80
CA PRO A 65 -16.40 -12.51 29.46
C PRO A 65 -17.04 -12.22 28.12
N ALA A 66 -16.80 -10.99 27.58
CA ALA A 66 -17.31 -10.58 26.27
C ALA A 66 -16.35 -10.90 25.11
N ILE A 67 -15.14 -11.41 25.41
CA ILE A 67 -14.13 -11.74 24.40
C ILE A 67 -14.31 -13.18 23.94
N VAL A 68 -14.46 -13.39 22.64
CA VAL A 68 -14.48 -14.70 21.98
C VAL A 68 -13.19 -14.90 21.21
N SER A 69 -12.40 -15.89 21.62
CA SER A 69 -11.16 -16.26 20.93
C SER A 69 -11.43 -17.38 19.93
N PHE A 70 -10.86 -17.26 18.72
CA PHE A 70 -10.93 -18.27 17.67
C PHE A 70 -9.61 -18.28 16.87
N ASP A 71 -9.36 -19.37 16.17
CA ASP A 71 -8.12 -19.56 15.39
C ASP A 71 -8.37 -20.02 13.96
N ARG A 72 -9.65 -20.07 13.56
CA ARG A 72 -10.06 -20.48 12.21
C ARG A 72 -10.50 -19.29 11.36
N VAL A 73 -10.11 -19.32 10.11
CA VAL A 73 -10.65 -18.47 9.05
C VAL A 73 -11.18 -19.39 7.95
N SER A 74 -12.42 -19.18 7.53
CA SER A 74 -13.06 -19.91 6.44
C SER A 74 -13.33 -18.96 5.28
N ILE A 75 -13.07 -19.41 4.04
CA ILE A 75 -13.33 -18.66 2.82
C ILE A 75 -14.14 -19.54 1.88
N ASP A 76 -15.27 -19.03 1.42
CA ASP A 76 -16.12 -19.66 0.42
C ASP A 76 -16.28 -18.72 -0.78
N ALA A 77 -15.80 -19.13 -1.93
CA ALA A 77 -16.00 -18.41 -3.19
C ALA A 77 -16.60 -19.36 -4.22
N GLU A 78 -17.81 -19.04 -4.67
CA GLU A 78 -18.58 -19.79 -5.67
C GLU A 78 -18.70 -21.30 -5.31
N GLY A 79 -18.85 -21.63 -4.03
CA GLY A 79 -19.00 -23.00 -3.55
C GLY A 79 -17.70 -23.77 -3.36
N ARG A 80 -16.56 -23.19 -3.67
CA ARG A 80 -15.24 -23.72 -3.26
C ARG A 80 -14.90 -23.19 -1.88
N THR A 81 -14.49 -24.06 -0.98
CA THR A 81 -14.20 -23.72 0.41
C THR A 81 -12.74 -23.94 0.76
N PHE A 82 -12.21 -23.06 1.58
CA PHE A 82 -10.88 -23.14 2.18
C PHE A 82 -10.94 -22.81 3.65
N GLU A 83 -10.18 -23.53 4.48
CA GLU A 83 -10.01 -23.22 5.90
C GLU A 83 -8.54 -23.11 6.28
N ALA A 84 -8.20 -22.04 7.03
CA ALA A 84 -6.92 -21.88 7.71
C ALA A 84 -7.12 -22.02 9.22
N LYS A 85 -6.18 -22.73 9.90
CA LYS A 85 -6.15 -22.87 11.36
C LYS A 85 -4.87 -22.24 11.93
N GLY A 86 -4.94 -21.76 13.19
CA GLY A 86 -3.77 -21.16 13.86
C GLY A 86 -3.57 -19.67 13.58
N LEU A 87 -4.49 -19.05 12.86
CA LEU A 87 -4.60 -17.59 12.74
C LEU A 87 -5.37 -17.08 13.97
N LYS A 88 -4.65 -16.79 15.04
CA LYS A 88 -5.26 -16.42 16.33
C LYS A 88 -5.92 -15.05 16.28
N TYR A 89 -7.24 -15.01 16.42
CA TYR A 89 -8.07 -13.83 16.51
C TYR A 89 -8.91 -13.83 17.78
N ALA A 90 -9.45 -12.66 18.10
CA ALA A 90 -10.51 -12.53 19.09
C ALA A 90 -11.54 -11.52 18.58
N ALA A 91 -12.80 -11.73 18.92
CA ALA A 91 -13.89 -10.80 18.69
C ALA A 91 -14.51 -10.37 20.02
N ILE A 92 -15.00 -9.14 20.07
CA ILE A 92 -15.74 -8.64 21.23
C ILE A 92 -16.98 -7.90 20.75
N ASP A 93 -18.11 -8.15 21.39
CA ASP A 93 -19.32 -7.37 21.17
C ASP A 93 -19.12 -5.95 21.70
N ARG A 94 -19.27 -4.95 20.82
CA ARG A 94 -19.02 -3.55 21.17
C ARG A 94 -19.94 -3.05 22.28
N THR A 95 -21.19 -3.47 22.29
CA THR A 95 -22.16 -3.06 23.33
C THR A 95 -21.75 -3.62 24.70
N ALA A 96 -21.37 -4.88 24.75
CA ALA A 96 -20.88 -5.52 25.98
C ALA A 96 -19.58 -4.86 26.47
N LEU A 97 -18.66 -4.53 25.56
CA LEU A 97 -17.42 -3.79 25.88
C LEU A 97 -17.73 -2.43 26.52
N VAL A 98 -18.58 -1.62 25.87
CA VAL A 98 -18.95 -0.27 26.37
C VAL A 98 -19.63 -0.38 27.72
N GLN A 99 -20.52 -1.34 27.94
CA GLN A 99 -21.18 -1.56 29.21
C GLN A 99 -20.18 -1.94 30.32
N ALA A 100 -19.26 -2.86 30.08
CA ALA A 100 -18.23 -3.26 31.04
C ALA A 100 -17.31 -2.09 31.42
N LEU A 101 -16.84 -1.32 30.42
CA LEU A 101 -16.00 -0.13 30.67
C LEU A 101 -16.78 0.95 31.45
N LYS A 102 -18.05 1.17 31.12
CA LYS A 102 -18.90 2.13 31.83
C LYS A 102 -19.12 1.74 33.28
N GLN A 103 -19.43 0.44 33.55
CA GLN A 103 -19.56 -0.07 34.93
C GLN A 103 -18.27 0.12 35.73
N ARG A 104 -17.11 -0.22 35.12
CA ARG A 104 -15.79 -0.02 35.73
C ARG A 104 -15.50 1.46 36.01
N GLY A 105 -15.76 2.35 35.05
CA GLY A 105 -15.62 3.80 35.20
C GLY A 105 -16.49 4.35 36.33
N SER A 106 -17.77 3.92 36.42
CA SER A 106 -18.67 4.30 37.48
C SER A 106 -18.15 3.86 38.86
N ALA A 107 -17.63 2.65 38.99
CA ALA A 107 -17.04 2.14 40.23
C ALA A 107 -15.81 2.96 40.69
N LEU A 108 -15.11 3.61 39.77
CA LEU A 108 -13.98 4.50 40.05
C LEU A 108 -14.41 5.97 40.25
N GLY A 109 -15.71 6.27 40.17
CA GLY A 109 -16.24 7.62 40.38
C GLY A 109 -16.23 8.52 39.13
N CYS A 110 -16.24 7.92 37.91
CA CYS A 110 -16.60 8.65 36.72
C CYS A 110 -18.10 8.96 36.69
N VAL A 111 -18.48 10.13 36.21
CA VAL A 111 -19.87 10.57 36.11
C VAL A 111 -20.34 10.45 34.66
N PHE A 112 -21.52 9.89 34.45
CA PHE A 112 -22.11 9.66 33.12
C PHE A 112 -23.43 10.40 33.00
N GLU A 113 -23.52 11.32 32.04
CA GLU A 113 -24.68 12.18 31.83
C GLU A 113 -25.20 12.04 30.40
N ARG A 114 -26.51 11.79 30.25
CA ARG A 114 -27.16 11.74 28.95
C ARG A 114 -27.73 13.11 28.61
N ARG A 115 -26.94 13.94 27.99
CA ARG A 115 -27.29 15.29 27.56
C ARG A 115 -26.30 15.82 26.53
N ALA A 116 -26.68 16.88 25.84
CA ALA A 116 -25.78 17.63 24.97
C ALA A 116 -24.64 18.31 25.73
N LEU A 117 -23.55 18.59 25.04
CA LEU A 117 -22.38 19.34 25.54
C LEU A 117 -22.74 20.78 25.80
N THR A 118 -22.36 21.29 26.98
CA THR A 118 -22.58 22.70 27.39
C THR A 118 -21.29 23.53 27.32
N ASP A 119 -21.41 24.85 27.44
CA ASP A 119 -20.24 25.73 27.48
C ASP A 119 -19.39 25.52 28.75
N ASP A 120 -19.99 25.08 29.84
CA ASP A 120 -19.25 24.76 31.07
C ASP A 120 -18.38 23.50 30.87
N ASP A 121 -18.89 22.53 30.17
CA ASP A 121 -18.13 21.30 29.79
C ASP A 121 -16.90 21.63 28.93
N ARG A 122 -17.02 22.62 28.03
CA ARG A 122 -15.92 23.12 27.18
C ARG A 122 -14.82 23.83 27.96
N ARG A 123 -15.12 24.36 29.17
CA ARG A 123 -14.18 25.03 30.07
C ARG A 123 -13.43 24.08 31.00
N ALA A 124 -13.62 22.76 30.86
CA ALA A 124 -12.81 21.77 31.58
C ALA A 124 -11.31 21.94 31.30
N ASP A 125 -10.46 21.49 32.19
CA ASP A 125 -9.00 21.49 31.96
C ASP A 125 -8.63 20.70 30.70
N LEU A 126 -9.36 19.63 30.42
CA LEU A 126 -9.20 18.79 29.24
C LEU A 126 -10.57 18.35 28.70
N VAL A 127 -10.78 18.48 27.39
CA VAL A 127 -11.94 17.99 26.65
C VAL A 127 -11.49 16.89 25.69
N ILE A 128 -12.10 15.72 25.80
CA ILE A 128 -11.79 14.55 24.96
C ILE A 128 -12.93 14.38 23.98
N ALA A 129 -12.65 14.57 22.68
CA ALA A 129 -13.59 14.27 21.62
C ALA A 129 -13.53 12.77 21.29
N ALA A 130 -14.53 12.02 21.74
CA ALA A 130 -14.73 10.59 21.52
C ALA A 130 -16.17 10.29 21.03
N ASP A 131 -16.74 11.26 20.28
CA ASP A 131 -18.11 11.32 19.75
C ASP A 131 -18.26 10.73 18.34
N GLY A 132 -17.24 10.01 17.87
CA GLY A 132 -17.34 9.22 16.65
C GLY A 132 -16.85 9.89 15.37
N PRO A 133 -17.08 9.27 14.19
CA PRO A 133 -16.52 9.74 12.92
C PRO A 133 -17.04 11.13 12.52
N ASP A 134 -18.27 11.44 12.80
CA ASP A 134 -18.94 12.71 12.47
C ASP A 134 -18.86 13.72 13.64
N SER A 135 -17.78 13.68 14.43
CA SER A 135 -17.56 14.44 15.65
C SER A 135 -17.88 15.94 15.52
N GLU A 136 -18.92 16.38 16.25
CA GLU A 136 -19.26 17.79 16.38
C GLU A 136 -18.23 18.54 17.23
N THR A 137 -17.66 17.88 18.25
CA THR A 137 -16.61 18.45 19.10
C THR A 137 -15.37 18.78 18.28
N ARG A 138 -14.96 17.93 17.35
CA ARG A 138 -13.87 18.17 16.41
C ARG A 138 -14.14 19.42 15.58
N THR A 139 -15.34 19.51 14.97
CA THR A 139 -15.74 20.62 14.11
C THR A 139 -15.81 21.93 14.88
N ALA A 140 -16.40 21.93 16.07
CA ALA A 140 -16.49 23.10 16.94
C ALA A 140 -15.11 23.61 17.41
N SER A 141 -14.13 22.71 17.51
CA SER A 141 -12.74 23.05 17.89
C SER A 141 -11.88 23.45 16.68
N ARG A 142 -12.46 23.63 15.51
CA ARG A 142 -11.78 23.99 14.25
C ARG A 142 -10.70 22.97 13.84
N LEU A 143 -10.81 21.74 14.31
CA LEU A 143 -10.00 20.63 13.85
C LEU A 143 -10.63 20.06 12.60
N SER A 144 -9.91 20.10 11.48
CA SER A 144 -10.40 19.63 10.19
C SER A 144 -10.02 18.17 9.97
N ALA A 145 -11.01 17.35 9.60
CA ALA A 145 -10.79 15.99 9.11
C ALA A 145 -10.93 15.92 7.60
N GLU A 146 -10.13 15.08 6.99
CA GLU A 146 -10.39 14.53 5.67
C GLU A 146 -11.37 13.36 5.86
N LEU A 147 -12.59 13.52 5.32
CA LEU A 147 -13.65 12.53 5.39
C LEU A 147 -13.87 11.94 4.00
N SER A 148 -13.77 10.62 3.89
CA SER A 148 -14.13 9.89 2.66
C SER A 148 -15.01 8.71 3.00
N ARG A 149 -15.90 8.33 2.09
CA ARG A 149 -16.79 7.18 2.25
C ARG A 149 -16.43 6.09 1.27
N SER A 150 -16.54 4.83 1.69
CA SER A 150 -16.38 3.66 0.83
C SER A 150 -17.38 3.71 -0.34
N SER A 151 -16.93 3.24 -1.51
CA SER A 151 -17.81 3.02 -2.65
C SER A 151 -18.75 1.84 -2.41
N ASN A 152 -18.39 0.91 -1.53
CA ASN A 152 -19.28 -0.18 -1.14
C ASN A 152 -20.38 0.29 -0.19
N ARG A 153 -21.48 -0.48 -0.18
CA ARG A 153 -22.56 -0.37 0.78
C ARG A 153 -22.63 -1.64 1.60
N SER A 154 -22.84 -1.49 2.87
CA SER A 154 -22.94 -2.59 3.82
C SER A 154 -24.23 -2.59 4.61
N ILE A 155 -24.72 -3.78 4.92
CA ILE A 155 -25.82 -4.01 5.85
C ILE A 155 -25.39 -4.99 6.90
N VAL A 156 -25.78 -4.78 8.16
CA VAL A 156 -25.41 -5.60 9.28
C VAL A 156 -26.61 -6.39 9.76
N PHE A 157 -26.41 -7.71 9.94
CA PHE A 157 -27.37 -8.60 10.54
C PHE A 157 -26.83 -9.15 11.84
N GLN A 158 -27.74 -9.42 12.77
CA GLN A 158 -27.49 -10.28 13.93
C GLN A 158 -28.19 -11.62 13.71
N SER A 159 -27.50 -12.69 14.09
CA SER A 159 -28.02 -14.05 14.05
C SER A 159 -27.83 -14.70 15.41
N ALA A 160 -28.83 -15.47 15.86
CA ALA A 160 -28.71 -16.31 17.06
C ALA A 160 -27.80 -17.54 16.83
N GLU A 161 -27.49 -17.85 15.57
CA GLU A 161 -26.58 -18.91 15.21
C GLU A 161 -25.13 -18.56 15.61
N PRO A 162 -24.48 -19.32 16.48
CA PRO A 162 -23.08 -19.08 16.86
C PRO A 162 -22.13 -19.21 15.66
N ALA A 163 -21.00 -18.52 15.72
CA ALA A 163 -19.88 -18.74 14.83
C ALA A 163 -18.63 -19.08 15.66
N ASP A 164 -17.79 -19.94 15.14
CA ASP A 164 -16.52 -20.37 15.74
C ASP A 164 -15.29 -20.00 14.88
N ALA A 165 -15.53 -19.27 13.78
CA ALA A 165 -14.54 -18.82 12.83
C ALA A 165 -14.90 -17.42 12.30
N LEU A 166 -13.90 -16.72 11.78
CA LEU A 166 -14.11 -15.63 10.84
C LEU A 166 -14.39 -16.24 9.46
N SER A 167 -15.58 -16.04 8.93
CA SER A 167 -15.95 -16.60 7.63
C SER A 167 -16.17 -15.50 6.60
N TYR A 168 -15.63 -15.69 5.40
CA TYR A 168 -15.88 -14.89 4.22
C TYR A 168 -16.61 -15.72 3.18
N SER A 169 -17.66 -15.16 2.57
CA SER A 169 -18.37 -15.80 1.46
C SER A 169 -18.56 -14.82 0.33
N PHE A 170 -18.30 -15.25 -0.91
CA PHE A 170 -18.41 -14.43 -2.12
C PHE A 170 -19.36 -15.10 -3.11
N ARG A 171 -20.27 -14.33 -3.69
CA ARG A 171 -21.24 -14.81 -4.69
C ARG A 171 -21.35 -13.80 -5.82
N ALA A 172 -21.07 -14.24 -7.03
CA ALA A 172 -21.36 -13.48 -8.25
C ALA A 172 -22.84 -13.62 -8.61
N THR A 173 -23.42 -12.52 -9.04
CA THR A 173 -24.78 -12.44 -9.59
C THR A 173 -24.73 -11.77 -10.96
N GLU A 174 -25.84 -11.75 -11.69
CA GLU A 174 -25.95 -10.97 -12.93
C GLU A 174 -25.74 -9.46 -12.73
N HIS A 175 -25.87 -8.95 -11.50
CA HIS A 175 -25.72 -7.53 -11.15
C HIS A 175 -24.33 -7.18 -10.62
N GLY A 176 -23.53 -8.19 -10.20
CA GLY A 176 -22.22 -8.01 -9.60
C GLY A 176 -21.97 -8.95 -8.41
N ILE A 177 -20.93 -8.64 -7.61
CA ILE A 177 -20.51 -9.52 -6.51
C ILE A 177 -21.04 -9.01 -5.18
N PHE A 178 -21.68 -9.92 -4.43
CA PHE A 178 -22.00 -9.74 -3.02
C PHE A 178 -21.00 -10.54 -2.19
N HIS A 179 -20.56 -9.99 -1.06
CA HIS A 179 -19.73 -10.71 -0.12
C HIS A 179 -20.20 -10.53 1.32
N VAL A 180 -19.86 -11.50 2.14
CA VAL A 180 -20.31 -11.59 3.53
C VAL A 180 -19.12 -11.86 4.44
N TRP A 181 -19.12 -11.25 5.62
CA TRP A 181 -18.28 -11.64 6.74
C TRP A 181 -19.19 -12.09 7.90
N LYS A 182 -18.94 -13.27 8.44
CA LYS A 182 -19.59 -13.76 9.64
C LYS A 182 -18.58 -13.76 10.80
N LEU A 183 -18.94 -13.11 11.89
CA LEU A 183 -18.09 -12.86 13.04
C LEU A 183 -18.70 -13.45 14.31
N PRO A 184 -17.93 -14.17 15.16
CA PRO A 184 -18.40 -14.63 16.46
C PRO A 184 -18.85 -13.48 17.37
N ARG A 185 -20.00 -13.65 18.06
CA ARG A 185 -20.51 -12.76 19.12
C ARG A 185 -20.61 -13.42 20.48
N GLY A 186 -19.87 -14.50 20.71
CA GLY A 186 -19.99 -15.31 21.90
C GLY A 186 -21.14 -16.30 21.84
N PRO A 187 -21.64 -16.78 23.01
CA PRO A 187 -22.73 -17.72 23.05
C PRO A 187 -24.05 -17.17 22.51
N ASN A 188 -24.11 -15.83 22.31
CA ASN A 188 -25.32 -15.13 21.87
C ASN A 188 -25.43 -14.99 20.35
N GLY A 189 -24.66 -15.76 19.57
CA GLY A 189 -24.78 -15.82 18.12
C GLY A 189 -23.62 -15.19 17.34
N SER A 190 -23.91 -14.62 16.19
CA SER A 190 -22.93 -14.04 15.27
C SER A 190 -23.40 -12.67 14.73
N SER A 191 -22.44 -11.86 14.30
CA SER A 191 -22.66 -10.68 13.47
C SER A 191 -22.33 -11.02 12.04
N ILE A 192 -23.21 -10.63 11.11
CA ILE A 192 -23.08 -10.90 9.69
C ILE A 192 -23.11 -9.55 8.98
N VAL A 193 -22.06 -9.24 8.24
CA VAL A 193 -21.97 -8.03 7.41
C VAL A 193 -22.05 -8.46 5.97
N VAL A 194 -23.06 -7.99 5.26
CA VAL A 194 -23.19 -8.15 3.80
C VAL A 194 -22.74 -6.86 3.15
N GLU A 195 -21.85 -6.96 2.18
CA GLU A 195 -21.27 -5.81 1.51
C GLU A 195 -21.27 -6.02 -0.01
N THR A 196 -21.48 -4.94 -0.77
CA THR A 196 -21.49 -4.94 -2.24
C THR A 196 -21.17 -3.54 -2.77
N PRO A 197 -20.60 -3.40 -3.97
CA PRO A 197 -20.45 -2.11 -4.63
C PRO A 197 -21.78 -1.37 -4.77
N ALA A 198 -21.77 -0.04 -4.60
CA ALA A 198 -22.98 0.78 -4.70
C ALA A 198 -23.69 0.63 -6.07
N GLU A 199 -22.91 0.44 -7.14
CA GLU A 199 -23.48 0.20 -8.48
C GLU A 199 -24.20 -1.15 -8.56
N THR A 200 -23.63 -2.22 -8.00
CA THR A 200 -24.29 -3.54 -7.89
C THR A 200 -25.62 -3.42 -7.13
N LEU A 201 -25.60 -2.67 -6.02
CA LEU A 201 -26.79 -2.43 -5.21
C LEU A 201 -27.88 -1.69 -6.02
N ARG A 202 -27.49 -0.64 -6.75
CA ARG A 202 -28.39 0.17 -7.58
C ARG A 202 -28.99 -0.64 -8.74
N VAL A 203 -28.18 -1.38 -9.48
CA VAL A 203 -28.63 -2.18 -10.64
C VAL A 203 -29.52 -3.34 -10.20
N SER A 204 -29.27 -3.92 -9.03
CA SER A 204 -30.15 -4.96 -8.46
C SER A 204 -31.47 -4.42 -7.88
N GLY A 205 -31.63 -3.11 -7.75
CA GLY A 205 -32.83 -2.48 -7.15
C GLY A 205 -32.91 -2.64 -5.61
N LEU A 206 -31.90 -3.18 -4.97
CA LEU A 206 -31.90 -3.43 -3.53
C LEU A 206 -31.68 -2.18 -2.69
N ASP A 207 -31.21 -1.09 -3.28
CA ASP A 207 -31.09 0.23 -2.64
C ASP A 207 -32.43 0.80 -2.18
N LYS A 208 -33.51 0.39 -2.85
CA LYS A 208 -34.91 0.82 -2.58
C LYS A 208 -35.80 -0.33 -2.13
N ALA A 209 -35.26 -1.53 -1.99
CA ALA A 209 -36.05 -2.71 -1.64
C ALA A 209 -36.41 -2.69 -0.13
N PRO A 210 -37.59 -3.20 0.23
CA PRO A 210 -37.92 -3.37 1.64
C PRO A 210 -37.05 -4.42 2.31
N PRO A 211 -36.85 -4.34 3.66
CA PRO A 211 -35.94 -5.21 4.42
C PRO A 211 -36.16 -6.69 4.15
N GLU A 212 -37.41 -7.13 3.97
CA GLU A 212 -37.76 -8.54 3.78
C GLU A 212 -37.19 -9.09 2.47
N CYS A 213 -37.18 -8.28 1.39
CA CYS A 213 -36.60 -8.65 0.10
C CYS A 213 -35.07 -8.82 0.21
N ILE A 214 -34.41 -7.92 0.96
CA ILE A 214 -32.97 -7.96 1.18
C ILE A 214 -32.61 -9.23 1.99
N ILE A 215 -33.36 -9.52 3.07
CA ILE A 215 -33.19 -10.73 3.89
C ILE A 215 -33.39 -11.99 3.02
N ALA A 216 -34.44 -12.04 2.22
CA ALA A 216 -34.75 -13.18 1.36
C ALA A 216 -33.61 -13.44 0.35
N LEU A 217 -33.07 -12.39 -0.29
CA LEU A 217 -31.96 -12.50 -1.21
C LEU A 217 -30.68 -12.99 -0.49
N CYS A 218 -30.34 -12.39 0.64
CA CYS A 218 -29.14 -12.78 1.40
C CYS A 218 -29.22 -14.22 1.89
N ARG A 219 -30.39 -14.67 2.35
CA ARG A 219 -30.63 -16.07 2.70
C ARG A 219 -30.43 -17.01 1.52
N LYS A 220 -30.96 -16.64 0.35
CA LYS A 220 -30.82 -17.42 -0.89
C LYS A 220 -29.36 -17.51 -1.36
N LEU A 221 -28.65 -16.39 -1.38
CA LEU A 221 -27.27 -16.34 -1.88
C LEU A 221 -26.26 -17.07 -0.99
N PHE A 222 -26.42 -16.95 0.32
CA PHE A 222 -25.39 -17.38 1.28
C PHE A 222 -25.84 -18.55 2.18
N SER A 223 -27.08 -19.02 2.06
CA SER A 223 -27.64 -20.06 2.92
C SER A 223 -27.51 -19.76 4.41
N LEU A 224 -27.65 -18.47 4.81
CA LEU A 224 -27.47 -18.00 6.17
C LEU A 224 -28.78 -17.87 6.92
N GLN A 225 -28.73 -18.13 8.23
CA GLN A 225 -29.80 -17.77 9.17
C GLN A 225 -29.65 -16.29 9.56
N LEU A 226 -30.56 -15.45 9.13
CA LEU A 226 -30.56 -14.01 9.38
C LEU A 226 -31.79 -13.64 10.20
N ASP A 227 -31.59 -13.22 11.46
CA ASP A 227 -32.68 -12.98 12.39
C ASP A 227 -33.14 -11.51 12.38
N ARG A 228 -32.20 -10.58 12.49
CA ARG A 228 -32.50 -9.15 12.61
C ARG A 228 -31.50 -8.28 11.84
N ILE A 229 -32.02 -7.28 11.13
CA ILE A 229 -31.21 -6.18 10.59
C ILE A 229 -30.87 -5.20 11.72
N VAL A 230 -29.63 -4.72 11.71
CA VAL A 230 -29.17 -3.63 12.57
C VAL A 230 -29.11 -2.38 11.69
N ALA A 231 -30.06 -1.46 11.88
CA ALA A 231 -30.05 -0.19 11.14
C ALA A 231 -28.88 0.69 11.56
N ALA A 232 -28.39 1.54 10.65
CA ALA A 232 -27.44 2.61 10.94
C ALA A 232 -28.05 3.64 11.90
N ALA A 233 -27.21 4.54 12.44
CA ALA A 233 -27.66 5.54 13.42
C ALA A 233 -28.70 6.53 12.84
N ASP A 234 -28.67 6.77 11.53
CA ASP A 234 -29.65 7.60 10.79
C ASP A 234 -30.90 6.83 10.36
N GLY A 235 -31.04 5.55 10.77
CA GLY A 235 -32.14 4.69 10.40
C GLY A 235 -32.04 4.07 9.01
N SER A 236 -30.98 4.35 8.25
CA SER A 236 -30.74 3.72 6.95
C SER A 236 -30.42 2.22 7.11
N ILE A 237 -30.83 1.41 6.13
CA ILE A 237 -30.55 -0.02 6.10
C ILE A 237 -29.13 -0.26 5.54
N TRP A 238 -28.79 0.46 4.48
CA TRP A 238 -27.47 0.40 3.86
C TRP A 238 -26.60 1.57 4.30
N ASP A 239 -25.45 1.28 4.86
CA ASP A 239 -24.45 2.26 5.28
C ASP A 239 -23.19 2.17 4.41
N SER A 240 -22.35 3.16 4.46
CA SER A 240 -21.02 3.12 3.86
C SER A 240 -19.95 3.47 4.89
N PHE A 241 -18.89 2.68 4.90
CA PHE A 241 -17.79 2.90 5.82
C PHE A 241 -17.18 4.30 5.63
N ALA A 242 -17.09 5.07 6.72
CA ALA A 242 -16.46 6.39 6.74
C ALA A 242 -15.01 6.29 7.19
N THR A 243 -14.09 6.74 6.34
CA THR A 243 -12.68 6.95 6.69
C THR A 243 -12.49 8.36 7.21
N VAL A 244 -11.99 8.48 8.44
CA VAL A 244 -11.66 9.75 9.10
C VAL A 244 -10.16 9.85 9.21
N ARG A 245 -9.58 10.97 8.71
CA ARG A 245 -8.17 11.32 8.87
C ARG A 245 -8.04 12.74 9.39
N ASN A 246 -7.30 12.89 10.46
CA ASN A 246 -7.01 14.20 11.02
C ASN A 246 -5.51 14.49 10.89
N ARG A 247 -5.19 15.69 10.40
CA ARG A 247 -3.79 16.16 10.31
C ARG A 247 -3.25 16.59 11.66
N VAL A 248 -4.14 17.06 12.53
CA VAL A 248 -3.86 17.51 13.89
C VAL A 248 -4.88 16.89 14.82
N TRP A 249 -4.43 16.38 15.96
CA TRP A 249 -5.29 15.65 16.90
C TRP A 249 -5.67 16.47 18.13
N HIS A 250 -5.12 17.67 18.31
CA HIS A 250 -5.44 18.52 19.45
C HIS A 250 -5.48 19.99 19.06
N ALA A 251 -6.29 20.78 19.79
CA ALA A 251 -6.33 22.24 19.70
C ALA A 251 -6.73 22.82 21.06
N GLY A 252 -5.89 23.69 21.64
CA GLY A 252 -6.11 24.22 22.98
C GLY A 252 -6.21 23.08 24.02
N ASN A 253 -7.34 23.02 24.73
CA ASN A 253 -7.63 21.96 25.70
C ASN A 253 -8.41 20.77 25.13
N VAL A 254 -8.62 20.70 23.81
CA VAL A 254 -9.35 19.62 23.16
C VAL A 254 -8.40 18.61 22.53
N VAL A 255 -8.65 17.31 22.72
CA VAL A 255 -7.93 16.22 22.06
C VAL A 255 -8.91 15.23 21.44
N LEU A 256 -8.58 14.75 20.24
CA LEU A 256 -9.32 13.70 19.54
C LEU A 256 -8.87 12.32 20.00
N LEU A 257 -9.82 11.43 20.26
CA LEU A 257 -9.53 10.05 20.65
C LEU A 257 -10.54 9.08 20.02
N GLY A 258 -10.14 7.82 19.85
CA GLY A 258 -11.00 6.80 19.27
C GLY A 258 -11.42 7.15 17.83
N ARG A 259 -12.68 6.91 17.48
CA ARG A 259 -13.19 7.11 16.12
C ARG A 259 -13.32 8.57 15.70
N ALA A 260 -13.24 9.52 16.61
CA ALA A 260 -13.13 10.93 16.28
C ALA A 260 -11.74 11.31 15.76
N ALA A 261 -10.68 10.61 16.22
CA ALA A 261 -9.32 10.81 15.75
C ALA A 261 -9.06 10.16 14.40
N TYR A 262 -9.44 8.89 14.26
CA TYR A 262 -9.31 8.13 13.01
C TYR A 262 -10.22 6.89 13.01
N THR A 263 -10.52 6.39 11.82
CA THR A 263 -11.22 5.12 11.64
C THR A 263 -10.40 4.16 10.79
N SER A 264 -10.60 2.86 10.98
CA SER A 264 -10.06 1.81 10.11
C SER A 264 -11.15 0.82 9.73
N HIS A 265 -11.07 0.27 8.50
CA HIS A 265 -12.06 -0.68 7.98
C HIS A 265 -12.08 -1.96 8.85
N GLY A 266 -13.26 -2.47 9.13
CA GLY A 266 -13.46 -3.60 10.04
C GLY A 266 -12.71 -4.88 9.67
N SER A 267 -12.42 -5.08 8.38
CA SER A 267 -11.65 -6.22 7.86
C SER A 267 -10.22 -6.32 8.38
N VAL A 268 -9.63 -5.20 8.85
CA VAL A 268 -8.24 -5.21 9.39
C VAL A 268 -8.19 -5.73 10.82
N GLY A 269 -9.27 -5.54 11.60
CA GLY A 269 -9.41 -6.07 12.94
C GLY A 269 -8.43 -5.55 14.00
N LEU A 270 -7.82 -4.39 13.80
CA LEU A 270 -6.83 -3.79 14.72
C LEU A 270 -7.30 -2.48 15.35
N ASP A 271 -8.47 -2.00 15.00
CA ASP A 271 -9.01 -0.71 15.36
C ASP A 271 -9.09 -0.53 16.89
N LEU A 272 -9.84 -1.38 17.56
CA LEU A 272 -10.04 -1.33 19.00
C LEU A 272 -8.70 -1.37 19.77
N ARG A 273 -7.81 -2.26 19.40
CA ARG A 273 -6.49 -2.37 20.04
C ARG A 273 -5.70 -1.08 19.94
N SER A 274 -5.62 -0.50 18.74
CA SER A 274 -4.89 0.75 18.52
C SER A 274 -5.50 1.90 19.33
N GLN A 275 -6.82 2.00 19.38
CA GLN A 275 -7.54 3.02 20.13
C GLN A 275 -7.36 2.89 21.66
N LEU A 276 -7.30 1.67 22.21
CA LEU A 276 -6.98 1.46 23.62
C LEU A 276 -5.52 1.79 23.93
N GLU A 277 -4.58 1.47 23.03
CA GLU A 277 -3.19 1.89 23.15
C GLU A 277 -3.03 3.42 23.08
N ASP A 278 -3.89 4.12 22.34
CA ASP A 278 -3.91 5.59 22.31
C ASP A 278 -4.36 6.15 23.66
N ALA A 279 -5.38 5.56 24.27
CA ALA A 279 -5.83 5.94 25.62
C ALA A 279 -4.72 5.75 26.68
N GLU A 280 -3.98 4.63 26.62
CA GLU A 280 -2.84 4.39 27.51
C GLU A 280 -1.74 5.44 27.32
N ALA A 281 -1.36 5.73 26.07
CA ALA A 281 -0.33 6.72 25.76
C ALA A 281 -0.73 8.13 26.22
N LEU A 282 -1.99 8.52 25.98
CA LEU A 282 -2.49 9.83 26.42
C LEU A 282 -2.48 9.93 27.96
N ALA A 283 -2.94 8.90 28.67
CA ALA A 283 -2.89 8.87 30.13
C ALA A 283 -1.44 8.95 30.67
N GLU A 284 -0.47 8.34 29.97
CA GLU A 284 0.95 8.40 30.33
C GLU A 284 1.51 9.80 30.17
N HIS A 285 1.29 10.45 29.03
CA HIS A 285 1.77 11.81 28.78
C HIS A 285 1.12 12.84 29.72
N LEU A 286 -0.18 12.71 30.02
CA LEU A 286 -0.86 13.60 30.99
C LEU A 286 -0.34 13.47 32.43
N SER A 287 0.29 12.34 32.76
CA SER A 287 0.88 12.08 34.10
C SER A 287 2.36 12.40 34.18
N SER A 288 2.98 12.94 33.14
CA SER A 288 4.43 13.21 33.08
C SER A 288 4.86 14.47 33.84
N GLY A 289 3.92 15.28 34.36
CA GLY A 289 4.20 16.56 34.96
C GLY A 289 4.40 17.73 33.99
N ALA A 290 4.28 17.47 32.68
CA ALA A 290 4.31 18.51 31.64
C ALA A 290 3.02 19.32 31.61
N SER A 291 3.02 20.46 30.93
CA SER A 291 1.78 21.18 30.65
C SER A 291 0.83 20.32 29.81
N ILE A 292 -0.49 20.57 29.91
CA ILE A 292 -1.48 19.83 29.11
C ILE A 292 -1.15 19.96 27.61
N GLY A 293 -0.79 21.15 27.13
CA GLY A 293 -0.44 21.36 25.73
C GLY A 293 0.77 20.53 25.27
N ASP A 294 1.84 20.49 26.07
CA ASP A 294 3.03 19.67 25.77
C ASP A 294 2.70 18.18 25.80
N ALA A 295 1.88 17.73 26.75
CA ALA A 295 1.43 16.34 26.85
C ALA A 295 0.61 15.92 25.63
N LEU A 296 -0.28 16.78 25.13
CA LEU A 296 -1.08 16.51 23.92
C LEU A 296 -0.20 16.47 22.66
N ALA A 297 0.76 17.39 22.53
CA ALA A 297 1.71 17.39 21.42
C ALA A 297 2.58 16.12 21.40
N ALA A 298 3.11 15.72 22.57
CA ALA A 298 3.88 14.48 22.70
C ALA A 298 3.05 13.22 22.38
N PHE A 299 1.81 13.17 22.86
CA PHE A 299 0.87 12.09 22.52
C PHE A 299 0.64 11.99 21.00
N GLU A 300 0.32 13.11 20.33
CA GLU A 300 0.11 13.13 18.87
C GLU A 300 1.36 12.65 18.14
N ALA A 301 2.54 13.16 18.48
CA ALA A 301 3.80 12.78 17.87
C ALA A 301 4.10 11.27 18.02
N ALA A 302 3.77 10.67 19.18
CA ALA A 302 4.00 9.26 19.45
C ALA A 302 3.00 8.32 18.76
N ARG A 303 1.74 8.75 18.60
CA ARG A 303 0.64 7.86 18.17
C ARG A 303 0.20 8.04 16.74
N ARG A 304 0.22 9.24 16.19
CA ARG A 304 -0.20 9.51 14.81
C ARG A 304 0.52 8.64 13.77
N PRO A 305 1.85 8.43 13.79
CA PRO A 305 2.50 7.57 12.82
C PRO A 305 2.00 6.11 12.84
N LYS A 306 1.57 5.62 14.01
CA LYS A 306 1.01 4.27 14.18
C LYS A 306 -0.41 4.19 13.62
N ALA A 307 -1.23 5.22 13.85
CA ALA A 307 -2.57 5.33 13.26
C ALA A 307 -2.49 5.46 11.73
N ASP A 308 -1.58 6.28 11.20
CA ASP A 308 -1.34 6.42 9.76
C ASP A 308 -0.96 5.07 9.13
N SER A 309 -0.11 4.30 9.81
CA SER A 309 0.24 2.94 9.37
C SER A 309 -0.96 2.00 9.38
N LEU A 310 -1.84 2.09 10.37
CA LEU A 310 -3.07 1.30 10.43
C LEU A 310 -4.05 1.71 9.34
N GLN A 311 -4.20 3.00 9.10
CA GLN A 311 -5.08 3.51 8.04
C GLN A 311 -4.62 3.09 6.64
N ARG A 312 -3.31 3.04 6.36
CA ARG A 312 -2.79 2.47 5.10
C ARG A 312 -3.20 1.02 4.90
N ALA A 313 -3.08 0.20 5.96
CA ALA A 313 -3.54 -1.19 5.91
C ALA A 313 -5.06 -1.30 5.71
N SER A 314 -5.80 -0.39 6.32
CA SER A 314 -7.24 -0.26 6.16
C SER A 314 -7.64 0.10 4.72
N ASP A 315 -6.94 1.07 4.11
CA ASP A 315 -7.22 1.45 2.72
C ASP A 315 -6.92 0.32 1.74
N ALA A 316 -5.78 -0.37 1.93
CA ALA A 316 -5.44 -1.51 1.10
C ALA A 316 -6.52 -2.59 1.17
N SER A 317 -6.99 -2.93 2.38
CA SER A 317 -8.04 -3.91 2.58
C SER A 317 -9.40 -3.45 2.03
N ARG A 318 -9.80 -2.22 2.32
CA ARG A 318 -11.05 -1.61 1.81
C ARG A 318 -11.06 -1.59 0.27
N THR A 319 -9.99 -1.11 -0.35
CA THR A 319 -9.85 -1.08 -1.81
C THR A 319 -9.93 -2.47 -2.42
N TRP A 320 -9.37 -3.50 -1.76
CA TRP A 320 -9.50 -4.88 -2.20
C TRP A 320 -10.97 -5.33 -2.26
N PHE A 321 -11.76 -5.05 -1.21
CA PHE A 321 -13.20 -5.39 -1.18
C PHE A 321 -14.01 -4.55 -2.16
N GLU A 322 -13.73 -3.26 -2.30
CA GLU A 322 -14.41 -2.37 -3.26
C GLU A 322 -14.22 -2.83 -4.71
N HIS A 323 -13.10 -3.47 -5.01
CA HIS A 323 -12.76 -3.93 -6.36
C HIS A 323 -12.60 -5.45 -6.44
N VAL A 324 -13.34 -6.20 -5.62
CA VAL A 324 -13.22 -7.67 -5.53
C VAL A 324 -13.38 -8.36 -6.88
N ARG A 325 -14.10 -7.77 -7.84
CA ARG A 325 -14.24 -8.28 -9.22
C ARG A 325 -12.88 -8.48 -9.93
N ARG A 326 -11.87 -7.67 -9.60
CA ARG A 326 -10.51 -7.76 -10.18
C ARG A 326 -9.83 -9.08 -9.87
N TYR A 327 -10.20 -9.68 -8.75
CA TYR A 327 -9.57 -10.92 -8.25
C TYR A 327 -10.37 -12.17 -8.61
N ARG A 328 -11.49 -12.02 -9.31
CA ARG A 328 -12.42 -13.12 -9.64
C ARG A 328 -11.75 -14.21 -10.44
N ASP A 329 -10.86 -13.83 -11.37
CA ASP A 329 -10.22 -14.76 -12.30
C ASP A 329 -8.90 -15.34 -11.75
N LEU A 330 -8.50 -14.96 -10.54
CA LEU A 330 -7.38 -15.63 -9.86
C LEU A 330 -7.72 -17.08 -9.56
N PRO A 331 -6.74 -18.01 -9.63
CA PRO A 331 -6.90 -19.33 -9.06
C PRO A 331 -7.40 -19.24 -7.62
N PHE A 332 -8.30 -20.13 -7.22
CA PHE A 332 -8.98 -20.04 -5.93
C PHE A 332 -8.03 -19.93 -4.74
N GLU A 333 -6.94 -20.71 -4.76
CA GLU A 333 -5.94 -20.70 -3.69
C GLU A 333 -5.19 -19.37 -3.65
N GLN A 334 -4.90 -18.79 -4.81
CA GLN A 334 -4.28 -17.45 -4.89
C GLN A 334 -5.28 -16.36 -4.46
N PHE A 335 -6.56 -16.48 -4.80
CA PHE A 335 -7.62 -15.60 -4.29
C PHE A 335 -7.68 -15.65 -2.75
N CYS A 336 -7.67 -16.86 -2.16
CA CYS A 336 -7.64 -17.02 -0.71
C CYS A 336 -6.41 -16.38 -0.08
N PHE A 337 -5.23 -16.57 -0.67
CA PHE A 337 -4.00 -15.97 -0.19
C PHE A 337 -4.03 -14.43 -0.33
N SER A 338 -4.55 -13.90 -1.43
CA SER A 338 -4.74 -12.47 -1.67
C SER A 338 -5.67 -11.85 -0.62
N LEU A 339 -6.82 -12.48 -0.35
CA LEU A 339 -7.76 -12.04 0.69
C LEU A 339 -7.13 -12.02 2.08
N LEU A 340 -6.47 -13.11 2.49
CA LEU A 340 -5.84 -13.21 3.81
C LEU A 340 -4.75 -12.15 4.02
N THR A 341 -4.11 -11.70 2.96
CA THR A 341 -3.00 -10.73 3.01
C THR A 341 -3.37 -9.33 2.52
N ASN A 342 -4.64 -9.03 2.26
CA ASN A 342 -5.10 -7.80 1.61
C ASN A 342 -4.69 -6.51 2.35
N SER A 343 -4.60 -6.54 3.66
CA SER A 343 -4.15 -5.42 4.50
C SER A 343 -2.62 -5.29 4.59
N MET A 344 -1.83 -6.18 3.97
CA MET A 344 -0.37 -6.28 4.10
C MET A 344 0.13 -6.52 5.55
N ARG A 345 -0.77 -6.89 6.49
CA ARG A 345 -0.43 -7.17 7.89
C ARG A 345 -0.10 -8.63 8.16
N LEU A 346 -0.70 -9.56 7.42
CA LEU A 346 -0.32 -10.96 7.44
C LEU A 346 0.76 -11.20 6.38
N ALA A 347 1.93 -11.64 6.81
CA ALA A 347 3.04 -11.97 5.94
C ALA A 347 2.97 -13.44 5.49
N TYR A 348 3.60 -13.75 4.36
CA TYR A 348 3.74 -15.09 3.78
C TYR A 348 4.06 -16.16 4.81
N ALA A 349 5.13 -15.98 5.62
CA ALA A 349 5.54 -16.97 6.62
C ALA A 349 4.46 -17.26 7.70
N ARG A 350 3.58 -16.30 7.97
CA ARG A 350 2.47 -16.51 8.92
C ARG A 350 1.38 -17.38 8.31
N ILE A 351 1.08 -17.19 7.03
CA ILE A 351 0.13 -18.04 6.29
C ILE A 351 0.73 -19.43 6.08
N GLU A 352 2.02 -19.54 5.72
CA GLU A 352 2.73 -20.82 5.57
C GLU A 352 2.62 -21.68 6.83
N LYS A 353 2.76 -21.06 8.01
CA LYS A 353 2.60 -21.76 9.29
C LYS A 353 1.16 -22.22 9.57
N ALA A 354 0.17 -21.41 9.16
CA ALA A 354 -1.24 -21.68 9.43
C ALA A 354 -1.91 -22.58 8.37
N ALA A 355 -1.45 -22.50 7.13
CA ALA A 355 -2.01 -23.20 5.98
C ALA A 355 -0.92 -23.59 4.98
N PRO A 356 -0.04 -24.54 5.31
CA PRO A 356 1.11 -24.92 4.48
C PRO A 356 0.72 -25.43 3.10
N ASP A 357 -0.40 -26.15 2.99
CA ASP A 357 -0.87 -26.68 1.70
C ASP A 357 -1.37 -25.57 0.76
N LEU A 358 -2.03 -24.54 1.29
CA LEU A 358 -2.40 -23.35 0.53
C LEU A 358 -1.14 -22.68 -0.06
N VAL A 359 -0.13 -22.45 0.78
CA VAL A 359 1.11 -21.81 0.35
C VAL A 359 1.83 -22.65 -0.70
N ARG A 360 1.93 -23.97 -0.50
CA ARG A 360 2.54 -24.88 -1.49
C ARG A 360 1.83 -24.81 -2.84
N THR A 361 0.51 -24.77 -2.86
CA THR A 361 -0.28 -24.65 -4.08
C THR A 361 -0.02 -23.32 -4.77
N VAL A 362 -0.03 -22.21 -4.00
CA VAL A 362 0.25 -20.88 -4.54
C VAL A 362 1.68 -20.78 -5.08
N ASP A 363 2.68 -21.32 -4.37
CA ASP A 363 4.07 -21.35 -4.85
C ASP A 363 4.19 -22.12 -6.17
N THR A 364 3.46 -23.23 -6.31
CA THR A 364 3.41 -23.99 -7.57
C THR A 364 2.78 -23.17 -8.70
N LEU A 365 1.70 -22.46 -8.44
CA LEU A 365 1.05 -21.56 -9.40
C LEU A 365 1.97 -20.42 -9.84
N VAL A 366 2.74 -19.85 -8.91
CA VAL A 366 3.69 -18.76 -9.20
C VAL A 366 4.89 -19.26 -10.01
N ALA A 367 5.33 -20.49 -9.76
CA ALA A 367 6.47 -21.09 -10.47
C ALA A 367 6.14 -21.42 -11.93
N ASP A 368 4.86 -21.55 -12.31
CA ASP A 368 4.36 -21.86 -13.66
C ASP A 368 5.07 -23.10 -14.30
N ALA A 369 5.56 -24.01 -13.46
CA ALA A 369 6.22 -25.23 -13.87
C ALA A 369 6.09 -26.30 -12.78
N ALA A 370 6.02 -27.55 -13.18
CA ALA A 370 6.17 -28.65 -12.22
C ALA A 370 7.56 -28.54 -11.58
N PRO A 371 7.65 -28.48 -10.23
CA PRO A 371 8.93 -28.33 -9.56
C PRO A 371 9.86 -29.50 -9.91
N ALA A 372 11.11 -29.16 -10.23
CA ALA A 372 12.16 -30.18 -10.42
C ALA A 372 12.50 -30.90 -9.09
N SER A 373 12.17 -30.26 -7.97
CA SER A 373 12.24 -30.79 -6.61
C SER A 373 10.84 -31.06 -6.05
N ASN A 374 10.72 -31.89 -5.01
CA ASN A 374 9.45 -32.16 -4.33
C ASN A 374 8.80 -30.93 -3.65
N ARG A 375 9.44 -29.77 -3.69
CA ARG A 375 8.94 -28.49 -3.15
C ARG A 375 9.13 -27.38 -4.17
N PRO A 376 8.07 -26.60 -4.48
CA PRO A 376 8.21 -25.43 -5.34
C PRO A 376 9.13 -24.39 -4.68
N PRO A 377 9.83 -23.55 -5.47
CA PRO A 377 10.62 -22.46 -4.92
C PRO A 377 9.73 -21.46 -4.19
N PRO A 378 10.24 -20.77 -3.13
CA PRO A 378 9.55 -19.62 -2.61
C PRO A 378 9.25 -18.60 -3.72
N PRO A 379 8.13 -17.86 -3.68
CA PRO A 379 7.68 -17.00 -4.78
C PRO A 379 8.74 -16.05 -5.34
N MET A 380 9.61 -15.50 -4.48
CA MET A 380 10.69 -14.63 -4.93
C MET A 380 11.72 -15.31 -5.82
N PHE A 381 11.87 -16.63 -5.74
CA PHE A 381 12.83 -17.42 -6.53
C PHE A 381 12.20 -18.12 -7.73
N ALA A 382 10.91 -17.97 -7.94
CA ALA A 382 10.25 -18.48 -9.12
C ALA A 382 10.70 -17.70 -10.39
N PRO A 383 11.04 -18.39 -11.50
CA PRO A 383 11.38 -17.70 -12.74
C PRO A 383 10.18 -16.98 -13.33
N ILE A 384 10.44 -16.05 -14.25
CA ILE A 384 9.40 -15.41 -15.07
C ILE A 384 9.89 -15.27 -16.51
N ARG A 385 8.99 -15.48 -17.45
CA ARG A 385 9.26 -15.30 -18.87
C ARG A 385 8.56 -14.06 -19.39
N LEU A 386 9.33 -13.15 -19.98
CA LEU A 386 8.84 -11.96 -20.69
C LEU A 386 9.31 -12.06 -22.15
N ARG A 387 8.39 -12.25 -23.11
CA ARG A 387 8.72 -12.55 -24.51
C ARG A 387 9.71 -13.73 -24.64
N GLY A 388 10.91 -13.44 -25.20
CA GLY A 388 12.01 -14.41 -25.35
C GLY A 388 12.96 -14.48 -24.17
N LEU A 389 12.79 -13.63 -23.14
CA LEU A 389 13.69 -13.54 -22.01
C LEU A 389 13.13 -14.30 -20.80
N THR A 390 13.91 -15.24 -20.25
CA THR A 390 13.63 -15.87 -18.97
C THR A 390 14.48 -15.20 -17.89
N ILE A 391 13.84 -14.63 -16.88
CA ILE A 391 14.47 -14.02 -15.71
C ILE A 391 14.44 -15.06 -14.58
N PRO A 392 15.57 -15.37 -13.93
CA PRO A 392 15.69 -16.55 -13.07
C PRO A 392 14.95 -16.41 -11.72
N ASN A 393 14.63 -15.21 -11.28
CA ASN A 393 13.85 -14.97 -10.07
C ASN A 393 13.15 -13.60 -10.11
N ARG A 394 12.29 -13.31 -9.15
CA ARG A 394 11.41 -12.12 -9.11
C ARG A 394 12.04 -10.89 -8.46
N VAL A 395 13.33 -10.93 -8.11
CA VAL A 395 14.00 -9.85 -7.37
C VAL A 395 14.77 -8.96 -8.32
N VAL A 396 14.45 -7.67 -8.31
CA VAL A 396 14.98 -6.68 -9.27
C VAL A 396 15.79 -5.62 -8.54
N VAL A 397 16.97 -5.30 -9.09
CA VAL A 397 17.71 -4.08 -8.72
C VAL A 397 17.05 -2.91 -9.41
N SER A 398 16.44 -2.00 -8.63
CA SER A 398 15.82 -0.77 -9.16
C SER A 398 16.89 0.15 -9.77
N PRO A 399 16.58 0.87 -10.87
CA PRO A 399 17.52 1.87 -11.40
C PRO A 399 17.76 2.99 -10.38
N MET A 400 19.03 3.23 -10.06
CA MET A 400 19.47 4.20 -9.05
C MET A 400 20.64 5.00 -9.58
N CYS A 401 20.45 6.30 -9.85
CA CYS A 401 21.48 7.19 -10.36
C CYS A 401 22.72 7.20 -9.45
N GLN A 402 23.88 6.87 -10.00
CA GLN A 402 25.16 6.80 -9.30
C GLN A 402 25.95 8.11 -9.44
N TYR A 403 25.61 8.95 -10.40
CA TYR A 403 26.31 10.22 -10.68
C TYR A 403 27.84 10.06 -10.75
N SER A 404 28.32 8.97 -11.35
CA SER A 404 29.73 8.57 -11.39
C SER A 404 30.27 8.38 -12.82
N ALA A 405 29.51 8.79 -13.82
CA ALA A 405 29.94 8.80 -15.22
C ALA A 405 30.70 10.08 -15.57
N THR A 406 31.55 10.00 -16.59
CA THR A 406 32.25 11.13 -17.16
C THR A 406 31.76 11.34 -18.59
N ASP A 407 31.08 12.47 -18.83
CA ASP A 407 30.44 12.79 -20.12
C ASP A 407 29.60 11.63 -20.68
N GLY A 408 28.80 11.02 -19.79
CA GLY A 408 27.95 9.88 -20.11
C GLY A 408 28.65 8.52 -20.09
N THR A 409 29.99 8.47 -20.11
CA THR A 409 30.75 7.22 -20.14
C THR A 409 30.79 6.60 -18.75
N VAL A 410 30.29 5.38 -18.62
CA VAL A 410 30.30 4.62 -17.37
C VAL A 410 31.70 4.13 -17.02
N SER A 411 31.96 3.98 -15.73
CA SER A 411 33.29 3.71 -15.16
C SER A 411 33.33 2.37 -14.41
N ASP A 412 34.47 2.06 -13.78
CA ASP A 412 34.61 0.89 -12.89
C ASP A 412 33.62 0.92 -11.71
N TRP A 413 33.16 2.10 -11.28
CA TRP A 413 32.09 2.21 -10.30
C TRP A 413 30.84 1.44 -10.72
N HIS A 414 30.41 1.63 -11.98
CA HIS A 414 29.23 0.94 -12.51
C HIS A 414 29.44 -0.56 -12.63
N LEU A 415 30.64 -1.00 -13.04
CA LEU A 415 30.99 -2.42 -13.08
C LEU A 415 30.91 -3.05 -11.69
N VAL A 416 31.50 -2.43 -10.67
CA VAL A 416 31.45 -2.93 -9.28
C VAL A 416 30.02 -2.89 -8.74
N HIS A 417 29.30 -1.77 -8.96
CA HIS A 417 27.93 -1.57 -8.47
C HIS A 417 26.97 -2.61 -9.05
N LEU A 418 26.90 -2.77 -10.37
CA LEU A 418 25.98 -3.70 -11.01
C LEU A 418 26.48 -5.15 -10.94
N GLY A 419 27.78 -5.37 -11.10
CA GLY A 419 28.41 -6.68 -11.04
C GLY A 419 28.30 -7.34 -9.67
N SER A 420 28.44 -6.61 -8.56
CA SER A 420 28.25 -7.16 -7.21
C SER A 420 26.83 -7.67 -6.98
N ARG A 421 25.82 -6.99 -7.50
CA ARG A 421 24.43 -7.37 -7.40
C ARG A 421 24.07 -8.56 -8.31
N ALA A 422 24.75 -8.67 -9.46
CA ALA A 422 24.65 -9.85 -10.33
C ALA A 422 25.16 -11.09 -9.63
N ILE A 423 26.40 -11.08 -9.12
CA ILE A 423 26.94 -12.20 -8.36
C ILE A 423 26.21 -12.42 -7.03
N GLY A 424 25.53 -11.39 -6.51
CA GLY A 424 24.60 -11.44 -5.38
C GLY A 424 23.33 -12.21 -5.64
N GLY A 425 23.00 -12.54 -6.89
CA GLY A 425 21.88 -13.40 -7.26
C GLY A 425 20.58 -12.65 -7.62
N ALA A 426 20.63 -11.36 -7.96
CA ALA A 426 19.48 -10.62 -8.50
C ALA A 426 18.93 -11.33 -9.76
N GLY A 427 17.61 -11.37 -9.94
CA GLY A 427 17.00 -11.89 -11.15
C GLY A 427 17.18 -10.95 -12.33
N LEU A 428 16.89 -9.67 -12.11
CA LEU A 428 17.05 -8.59 -13.09
C LEU A 428 17.76 -7.41 -12.45
N ILE A 429 18.69 -6.83 -13.19
CA ILE A 429 19.37 -5.59 -12.80
C ILE A 429 18.96 -4.52 -13.79
N ILE A 430 18.35 -3.44 -13.33
CA ILE A 430 18.09 -2.28 -14.18
C ILE A 430 19.15 -1.23 -13.88
N ALA A 431 20.02 -0.97 -14.87
CA ALA A 431 21.02 0.08 -14.78
C ALA A 431 20.34 1.44 -14.60
N GLU A 432 21.04 2.36 -13.97
CA GLU A 432 20.55 3.71 -13.68
C GLU A 432 19.95 4.43 -14.89
N MET A 433 19.16 5.48 -14.62
CA MET A 433 18.70 6.42 -15.63
C MET A 433 19.87 6.81 -16.54
N THR A 434 19.78 6.38 -17.79
CA THR A 434 20.78 6.56 -18.83
C THR A 434 20.22 7.48 -19.90
N ASP A 435 20.81 8.64 -20.04
CA ASP A 435 20.23 9.72 -20.82
C ASP A 435 20.51 9.56 -22.31
N VAL A 436 19.46 9.82 -23.12
CA VAL A 436 19.50 9.63 -24.59
C VAL A 436 20.11 10.83 -25.36
N LEU A 437 20.30 11.95 -24.65
CA LEU A 437 20.91 13.18 -25.14
C LEU A 437 21.81 13.80 -24.05
N PRO A 438 22.88 14.54 -24.39
CA PRO A 438 23.71 15.25 -23.44
C PRO A 438 22.90 16.21 -22.53
N GLU A 439 21.98 16.96 -23.12
CA GLU A 439 21.07 17.91 -22.46
C GLU A 439 19.94 17.19 -21.70
N GLY A 440 19.75 15.89 -21.91
CA GLY A 440 18.82 15.07 -21.18
C GLY A 440 19.26 14.68 -19.77
N ARG A 441 20.49 14.98 -19.37
CA ARG A 441 21.07 14.58 -18.09
C ARG A 441 20.50 15.37 -16.90
N ILE A 442 20.42 14.72 -15.74
CA ILE A 442 20.15 15.42 -14.47
C ILE A 442 21.40 16.24 -14.10
N SER A 443 22.57 15.62 -14.17
CA SER A 443 23.87 16.25 -13.86
C SER A 443 24.93 15.88 -14.90
N LEU A 444 26.06 16.58 -14.88
CA LEU A 444 27.22 16.27 -15.74
C LEU A 444 27.76 14.84 -15.52
N HIS A 445 27.38 14.19 -14.42
CA HIS A 445 27.89 12.87 -14.01
C HIS A 445 26.86 11.74 -14.24
N CYS A 446 25.77 11.99 -14.96
CA CYS A 446 24.81 10.94 -15.34
C CYS A 446 25.38 10.05 -16.44
N ALA A 447 24.98 8.79 -16.42
CA ALA A 447 25.27 7.85 -17.50
C ALA A 447 24.54 8.25 -18.79
N GLY A 448 25.11 7.92 -19.93
CA GLY A 448 24.59 8.26 -21.24
C GLY A 448 24.54 7.09 -22.22
N MET A 449 23.69 7.25 -23.25
CA MET A 449 23.62 6.37 -24.40
C MET A 449 23.44 7.23 -25.68
N TYR A 450 24.34 8.21 -25.87
CA TYR A 450 24.23 9.20 -26.94
C TYR A 450 25.54 9.40 -27.74
N LYS A 451 26.63 8.68 -27.38
CA LYS A 451 27.91 8.66 -28.06
C LYS A 451 28.39 7.25 -28.34
N ALA A 452 29.12 7.01 -29.41
CA ALA A 452 29.59 5.68 -29.80
C ALA A 452 30.45 5.02 -28.70
N GLU A 453 31.24 5.79 -27.95
CA GLU A 453 32.09 5.32 -26.84
C GLU A 453 31.29 4.74 -25.66
N HIS A 454 30.04 5.09 -25.52
CA HIS A 454 29.20 4.55 -24.47
C HIS A 454 28.91 3.05 -24.67
N VAL A 455 28.82 2.58 -25.93
CA VAL A 455 28.56 1.19 -26.25
C VAL A 455 29.63 0.23 -25.66
N PRO A 456 30.95 0.38 -25.96
CA PRO A 456 31.95 -0.49 -25.37
C PRO A 456 32.07 -0.36 -23.85
N ALA A 457 31.81 0.84 -23.29
CA ALA A 457 31.83 1.05 -21.83
C ALA A 457 30.72 0.26 -21.14
N TRP A 458 29.49 0.30 -21.66
CA TRP A 458 28.36 -0.48 -21.17
C TRP A 458 28.54 -1.97 -21.46
N LYS A 459 29.09 -2.34 -22.63
CA LYS A 459 29.34 -3.74 -23.00
C LYS A 459 30.26 -4.44 -22.00
N ARG A 460 31.25 -3.75 -21.48
CA ARG A 460 32.10 -4.30 -20.41
C ARG A 460 31.30 -4.71 -19.17
N VAL A 461 30.24 -3.95 -18.82
CA VAL A 461 29.38 -4.25 -17.68
C VAL A 461 28.45 -5.42 -18.00
N THR A 462 27.79 -5.41 -19.15
CA THR A 462 26.88 -6.50 -19.56
C THR A 462 27.60 -7.82 -19.75
N ASP A 463 28.79 -7.83 -20.36
CA ASP A 463 29.63 -9.03 -20.53
C ASP A 463 30.04 -9.62 -19.15
N PHE A 464 30.37 -8.75 -18.17
CA PHE A 464 30.68 -9.21 -16.82
C PHE A 464 29.49 -9.89 -16.16
N VAL A 465 28.31 -9.28 -16.25
CA VAL A 465 27.05 -9.82 -15.68
C VAL A 465 26.75 -11.18 -16.29
N HIS A 466 26.78 -11.30 -17.60
CA HIS A 466 26.46 -12.54 -18.32
C HIS A 466 27.49 -13.65 -18.06
N ALA A 467 28.79 -13.30 -17.97
CA ALA A 467 29.84 -14.28 -17.72
C ALA A 467 29.87 -14.84 -16.31
N ASN A 468 29.39 -14.06 -15.31
CA ASN A 468 29.60 -14.38 -13.90
C ASN A 468 28.30 -14.64 -13.09
N SER A 469 27.14 -14.57 -13.74
CA SER A 469 25.83 -14.78 -13.08
C SER A 469 24.75 -15.28 -14.03
N GLU A 470 23.60 -15.68 -13.49
CA GLU A 470 22.38 -15.94 -14.25
C GLU A 470 21.49 -14.69 -14.40
N SER A 471 21.87 -13.59 -13.74
CA SER A 471 21.14 -12.33 -13.76
C SER A 471 20.95 -11.81 -15.17
N LYS A 472 19.80 -11.20 -15.43
CA LYS A 472 19.56 -10.42 -16.64
C LYS A 472 19.81 -8.95 -16.35
N ILE A 473 20.20 -8.20 -17.39
CA ILE A 473 20.51 -6.78 -17.24
C ILE A 473 19.72 -5.94 -18.25
N ALA A 474 19.05 -4.90 -17.74
CA ALA A 474 18.34 -3.89 -18.51
C ALA A 474 18.99 -2.50 -18.31
N VAL A 475 18.73 -1.58 -19.22
CA VAL A 475 19.05 -0.17 -19.05
C VAL A 475 17.78 0.68 -19.02
N GLN A 476 17.74 1.67 -18.13
CA GLN A 476 16.64 2.63 -18.09
C GLN A 476 16.97 3.85 -18.97
N LEU A 477 16.35 3.95 -20.15
CA LEU A 477 16.49 5.08 -21.06
C LEU A 477 15.59 6.24 -20.64
N ALA A 478 16.14 7.45 -20.63
CA ALA A 478 15.43 8.63 -20.15
C ALA A 478 15.93 9.95 -20.72
N HIS A 479 15.19 11.02 -20.38
CA HIS A 479 15.55 12.42 -20.55
C HIS A 479 15.01 13.21 -19.34
N ALA A 480 15.88 13.94 -18.63
CA ALA A 480 15.51 14.61 -17.38
C ALA A 480 14.48 15.74 -17.55
N GLY A 481 14.38 16.33 -18.76
CA GLY A 481 13.45 17.43 -19.00
C GLY A 481 13.70 18.59 -18.03
N ARG A 482 12.65 19.13 -17.44
CA ARG A 482 12.69 20.26 -16.49
C ARG A 482 13.43 19.99 -15.18
N LYS A 483 13.86 18.75 -14.92
CA LYS A 483 14.61 18.34 -13.72
C LYS A 483 16.10 18.16 -13.98
N GLY A 484 16.58 18.55 -15.15
CA GLY A 484 17.99 18.47 -15.53
C GLY A 484 18.83 19.68 -15.09
N SER A 485 20.09 19.69 -15.52
CA SER A 485 21.07 20.80 -15.36
C SER A 485 21.37 21.13 -13.88
N LEU A 486 21.65 20.09 -13.08
CA LEU A 486 21.87 20.17 -11.63
C LEU A 486 23.22 19.58 -11.22
N THR A 487 23.71 19.97 -10.05
CA THR A 487 24.80 19.26 -9.35
C THR A 487 24.32 17.90 -8.87
N ARG A 488 25.24 17.03 -8.41
CA ARG A 488 24.94 15.72 -7.86
C ARG A 488 24.02 15.81 -6.63
N SER A 489 23.30 14.73 -6.32
CA SER A 489 22.32 14.70 -5.23
C SER A 489 22.93 15.05 -3.86
N TRP A 490 24.11 14.54 -3.54
CA TRP A 490 24.82 14.85 -2.28
C TRP A 490 25.43 16.25 -2.25
N GLU A 491 25.44 16.98 -3.34
CA GLU A 491 25.79 18.40 -3.42
C GLU A 491 24.52 19.29 -3.31
N GLY A 492 23.36 18.67 -3.12
CA GLY A 492 22.07 19.32 -2.90
C GLY A 492 21.28 19.66 -4.16
N HIS A 493 21.61 19.05 -5.32
CA HIS A 493 20.91 19.33 -6.59
C HIS A 493 20.80 20.82 -6.92
N LYS A 494 21.88 21.58 -6.75
CA LYS A 494 21.92 23.01 -7.04
C LYS A 494 22.04 23.28 -8.53
N SER A 495 21.73 24.50 -8.98
CA SER A 495 21.99 24.91 -10.36
C SER A 495 23.47 24.83 -10.69
N LEU A 496 23.82 24.45 -11.93
CA LEU A 496 25.20 24.40 -12.44
C LEU A 496 25.80 25.80 -12.74
N GLY A 497 25.08 26.90 -12.47
CA GLY A 497 25.55 28.24 -12.76
C GLY A 497 25.79 28.48 -14.26
N GLU A 498 27.03 28.87 -14.65
CA GLU A 498 27.39 29.11 -16.03
C GLU A 498 27.45 27.83 -16.88
N ALA A 499 27.69 26.66 -16.27
CA ALA A 499 27.70 25.35 -16.93
C ALA A 499 26.32 24.77 -17.23
N LYS A 500 25.23 25.49 -16.92
CA LYS A 500 23.87 25.06 -17.21
C LYS A 500 23.59 25.01 -18.71
N TRP A 501 22.79 24.02 -19.12
CA TRP A 501 22.25 23.91 -20.46
C TRP A 501 20.76 24.27 -20.50
N GLU A 502 20.22 24.47 -21.70
CA GLU A 502 18.80 24.73 -21.92
C GLU A 502 17.99 23.48 -21.53
N LEU A 503 16.90 23.68 -20.77
CA LEU A 503 15.94 22.63 -20.44
C LEU A 503 14.74 22.73 -21.39
N ILE A 504 14.19 21.58 -21.74
CA ILE A 504 12.96 21.45 -22.54
C ILE A 504 11.90 20.65 -21.77
N ALA A 505 10.63 21.02 -21.98
CA ALA A 505 9.48 20.36 -21.35
C ALA A 505 8.21 20.62 -22.18
N PRO A 506 7.09 19.91 -21.95
CA PRO A 506 5.83 20.21 -22.64
C PRO A 506 5.32 21.63 -22.40
N SER A 507 5.61 22.22 -21.24
CA SER A 507 5.21 23.59 -20.90
C SER A 507 6.33 24.31 -20.11
N PRO A 508 6.41 25.66 -20.16
CA PRO A 508 7.47 26.43 -19.51
C PRO A 508 7.26 26.58 -18.00
N LEU A 509 7.22 25.45 -17.29
CA LEU A 509 6.99 25.36 -15.85
C LEU A 509 8.23 24.82 -15.13
N ALA A 510 8.85 25.61 -14.25
CA ALA A 510 9.94 25.15 -13.40
C ALA A 510 9.48 24.01 -12.47
N PHE A 511 10.39 23.11 -12.09
CA PHE A 511 10.08 22.03 -11.15
C PHE A 511 9.75 22.52 -9.72
N ALA A 512 10.43 23.57 -9.28
CA ALA A 512 10.26 24.21 -7.99
C ALA A 512 10.67 25.69 -8.09
N GLU A 513 10.31 26.46 -7.09
CA GLU A 513 10.74 27.85 -6.95
C GLU A 513 12.28 27.97 -7.01
N GLY A 514 12.79 28.95 -7.75
CA GLY A 514 14.23 29.16 -7.95
C GLY A 514 14.91 28.17 -8.90
N ARG A 515 14.19 27.21 -9.50
CA ARG A 515 14.71 26.32 -10.53
C ARG A 515 14.61 26.95 -11.92
N GLN A 516 15.46 26.48 -12.84
CA GLN A 516 15.43 26.91 -14.22
C GLN A 516 14.09 26.61 -14.88
N VAL A 517 13.48 27.59 -15.54
CA VAL A 517 12.28 27.41 -16.36
C VAL A 517 12.68 26.74 -17.66
N PRO A 518 12.08 25.63 -18.06
CA PRO A 518 12.35 25.00 -19.35
C PRO A 518 11.70 25.79 -20.50
N ARG A 519 12.24 25.66 -21.69
CA ARG A 519 11.58 26.10 -22.93
C ARG A 519 10.50 25.08 -23.30
N GLU A 520 9.36 25.55 -23.80
CA GLU A 520 8.34 24.68 -24.37
C GLU A 520 8.85 23.98 -25.63
N MET A 521 8.61 22.66 -25.70
CA MET A 521 9.04 21.85 -26.85
C MET A 521 8.24 22.16 -28.10
N THR A 522 8.94 22.34 -29.21
CA THR A 522 8.39 22.34 -30.56
C THR A 522 8.22 20.91 -31.08
N ARG A 523 7.52 20.72 -32.20
CA ARG A 523 7.46 19.41 -32.88
C ARG A 523 8.87 18.90 -33.26
N ALA A 524 9.73 19.78 -33.74
CA ALA A 524 11.12 19.43 -34.09
C ALA A 524 11.92 18.92 -32.86
N ASP A 525 11.72 19.54 -31.71
CA ASP A 525 12.31 19.01 -30.44
C ASP A 525 11.79 17.61 -30.13
N MET A 526 10.48 17.38 -30.28
CA MET A 526 9.87 16.06 -30.05
C MET A 526 10.44 15.00 -30.99
N ASP A 527 10.60 15.34 -32.29
CA ASP A 527 11.22 14.46 -33.28
C ASP A 527 12.68 14.15 -32.92
N THR A 528 13.45 15.16 -32.51
CA THR A 528 14.84 15.00 -32.07
C THR A 528 14.95 14.06 -30.87
N VAL A 529 14.10 14.23 -29.87
CA VAL A 529 14.05 13.37 -28.66
C VAL A 529 13.63 11.96 -29.04
N ARG A 530 12.57 11.78 -29.83
CA ARG A 530 12.14 10.45 -30.30
C ARG A 530 13.28 9.71 -31.01
N ASP A 531 13.94 10.37 -31.94
CA ASP A 531 15.03 9.76 -32.72
C ASP A 531 16.27 9.49 -31.85
N ALA A 532 16.48 10.27 -30.77
CA ALA A 532 17.50 9.98 -29.76
C ALA A 532 17.18 8.72 -28.97
N PHE A 533 15.93 8.50 -28.59
CA PHE A 533 15.50 7.23 -27.94
C PHE A 533 15.70 6.04 -28.88
N VAL A 534 15.43 6.18 -30.18
CA VAL A 534 15.68 5.11 -31.18
C VAL A 534 17.16 4.78 -31.25
N ARG A 535 18.04 5.79 -31.43
CA ARG A 535 19.49 5.57 -31.44
C ARG A 535 20.01 4.94 -30.16
N ALA A 536 19.53 5.41 -28.98
CA ALA A 536 19.89 4.84 -27.69
C ALA A 536 19.43 3.39 -27.55
N THR A 537 18.30 3.03 -28.15
CA THR A 537 17.81 1.63 -28.21
C THR A 537 18.75 0.73 -29.00
N GLU A 538 19.16 1.15 -30.21
CA GLU A 538 20.10 0.41 -31.06
C GLU A 538 21.46 0.25 -30.36
N MET A 539 21.96 1.31 -29.73
CA MET A 539 23.19 1.29 -28.96
C MET A 539 23.11 0.37 -27.75
N SER A 540 21.96 0.33 -27.06
CA SER A 540 21.71 -0.56 -25.92
C SER A 540 21.68 -2.02 -26.34
N ASP A 541 21.11 -2.32 -27.50
CA ASP A 541 21.15 -3.66 -28.07
C ASP A 541 22.58 -4.10 -28.42
N ALA A 542 23.36 -3.22 -29.06
CA ALA A 542 24.77 -3.43 -29.37
C ALA A 542 25.66 -3.58 -28.12
N ALA A 543 25.32 -2.89 -27.03
CA ALA A 543 25.98 -3.02 -25.72
C ALA A 543 25.61 -4.34 -25.00
N GLY A 544 24.67 -5.12 -25.49
CA GLY A 544 24.33 -6.44 -24.97
C GLY A 544 23.29 -6.44 -23.86
N PHE A 545 22.50 -5.38 -23.67
CA PHE A 545 21.39 -5.39 -22.72
C PHE A 545 20.30 -6.39 -23.14
N ASP A 546 19.75 -7.12 -22.16
CA ASP A 546 18.72 -8.14 -22.37
C ASP A 546 17.32 -7.53 -22.56
N MET A 547 17.09 -6.34 -22.00
CA MET A 547 15.80 -5.68 -21.90
C MET A 547 15.99 -4.16 -21.80
N LEU A 548 14.96 -3.38 -22.16
CA LEU A 548 14.91 -1.93 -21.90
C LEU A 548 13.85 -1.58 -20.87
N GLU A 549 14.10 -0.53 -20.10
CA GLU A 549 13.07 0.19 -19.34
C GLU A 549 12.98 1.64 -19.85
N LEU A 550 11.79 2.13 -20.18
CA LEU A 550 11.52 3.51 -20.52
C LEU A 550 11.06 4.29 -19.28
N HIS A 551 11.71 5.39 -18.98
CA HIS A 551 11.41 6.18 -17.79
C HIS A 551 10.32 7.21 -18.03
N TYR A 552 9.07 6.85 -17.74
CA TYR A 552 7.88 7.69 -17.90
C TYR A 552 7.32 8.14 -16.53
N ALA A 553 8.18 8.17 -15.51
CA ALA A 553 7.81 8.50 -14.13
C ALA A 553 8.58 9.71 -13.58
N HIS A 554 8.25 10.07 -12.34
CA HIS A 554 9.01 10.95 -11.46
C HIS A 554 9.20 12.39 -11.94
N GLY A 555 8.34 12.90 -12.84
CA GLY A 555 8.40 14.27 -13.34
C GLY A 555 9.53 14.54 -14.31
N TYR A 556 10.17 13.50 -14.87
CA TYR A 556 11.09 13.60 -15.99
C TYR A 556 10.31 13.86 -17.29
N LEU A 557 10.98 13.96 -18.42
CA LEU A 557 10.37 14.51 -19.65
C LEU A 557 9.05 13.83 -20.01
N MET A 558 9.02 12.50 -20.14
CA MET A 558 7.80 11.77 -20.51
C MET A 558 6.70 11.90 -19.44
N SER A 559 7.07 11.79 -18.16
CA SER A 559 6.15 12.04 -17.05
C SER A 559 5.57 13.45 -17.06
N SER A 560 6.36 14.44 -17.52
CA SER A 560 5.90 15.82 -17.65
C SER A 560 4.86 16.00 -18.75
N PHE A 561 4.89 15.18 -19.82
CA PHE A 561 3.81 15.13 -20.82
C PHE A 561 2.55 14.49 -20.25
N ILE A 562 2.69 13.43 -19.47
CA ILE A 562 1.58 12.61 -18.94
C ILE A 562 0.76 13.39 -17.89
N SER A 563 1.44 14.03 -16.93
CA SER A 563 0.76 14.70 -15.81
C SER A 563 0.06 16.00 -16.24
N PRO A 564 -1.22 16.19 -15.89
CA PRO A 564 -1.95 17.43 -16.19
C PRO A 564 -1.39 18.65 -15.45
N LEU A 565 -0.63 18.44 -14.36
CA LEU A 565 0.02 19.52 -13.60
C LEU A 565 1.20 20.15 -14.35
N THR A 566 1.74 19.48 -15.34
CA THR A 566 2.99 19.88 -16.02
C THR A 566 2.84 20.01 -17.53
N ASN A 567 1.75 19.52 -18.08
CA ASN A 567 1.40 19.65 -19.49
C ASN A 567 0.19 20.56 -19.62
N LEU A 568 0.44 21.85 -19.84
CA LEU A 568 -0.59 22.87 -20.06
C LEU A 568 -0.76 23.20 -21.54
N ARG A 569 -0.30 22.33 -22.46
CA ARG A 569 -0.43 22.51 -23.90
C ARG A 569 -1.89 22.52 -24.32
N THR A 570 -2.21 23.31 -25.33
CA THR A 570 -3.53 23.44 -25.93
C THR A 570 -3.62 22.82 -27.32
N ASP A 571 -2.54 22.23 -27.80
CA ASP A 571 -2.46 21.51 -29.07
C ASP A 571 -2.81 19.99 -28.86
N GLU A 572 -2.58 19.17 -29.88
CA GLU A 572 -2.83 17.74 -29.89
C GLU A 572 -2.01 16.92 -28.91
N TYR A 573 -1.04 17.54 -28.19
CA TYR A 573 -0.20 16.91 -27.17
C TYR A 573 -0.59 17.30 -25.75
N GLY A 574 -1.67 18.07 -25.55
CA GLY A 574 -2.15 18.53 -24.25
C GLY A 574 -3.65 18.35 -24.05
N GLY A 575 -4.14 18.65 -22.85
CA GLY A 575 -5.55 18.53 -22.48
C GLY A 575 -5.94 17.11 -22.05
N SER A 576 -6.64 16.33 -22.88
CA SER A 576 -7.11 15.00 -22.54
C SER A 576 -5.95 14.02 -22.26
N LEU A 577 -6.22 12.93 -21.56
CA LEU A 577 -5.21 11.90 -21.27
C LEU A 577 -4.63 11.31 -22.56
N GLU A 578 -5.45 11.06 -23.57
CA GLU A 578 -5.06 10.54 -24.88
C GLU A 578 -4.06 11.49 -25.56
N ASN A 579 -4.32 12.79 -25.51
CA ASN A 579 -3.42 13.79 -26.08
C ASN A 579 -2.10 13.87 -25.29
N ARG A 580 -2.15 13.86 -23.96
CA ARG A 580 -0.95 13.84 -23.11
C ARG A 580 -0.11 12.59 -23.31
N MET A 581 -0.72 11.46 -23.64
CA MET A 581 -0.05 10.19 -23.96
C MET A 581 0.45 10.11 -25.41
N ARG A 582 0.05 10.99 -26.30
CA ARG A 582 0.41 10.94 -27.73
C ARG A 582 1.93 10.90 -27.95
N PHE A 583 2.67 11.86 -27.44
CA PHE A 583 4.14 11.87 -27.58
C PHE A 583 4.83 10.72 -26.84
N PRO A 584 4.52 10.39 -25.58
CA PRO A 584 5.01 9.18 -24.94
C PRO A 584 4.80 7.90 -25.76
N LEU A 585 3.63 7.74 -26.40
CA LEU A 585 3.34 6.58 -27.26
C LEU A 585 4.09 6.63 -28.60
N GLU A 586 4.28 7.79 -29.20
CA GLU A 586 5.15 7.95 -30.40
C GLU A 586 6.57 7.44 -30.10
N VAL A 587 7.13 7.84 -28.94
CA VAL A 587 8.46 7.38 -28.50
C VAL A 587 8.45 5.88 -28.22
N PHE A 588 7.45 5.38 -27.50
CA PHE A 588 7.33 3.94 -27.20
C PHE A 588 7.29 3.09 -28.47
N ASN A 589 6.44 3.46 -29.43
CA ASN A 589 6.27 2.73 -30.68
C ASN A 589 7.57 2.74 -31.53
N ALA A 590 8.28 3.87 -31.56
CA ALA A 590 9.55 3.99 -32.28
C ALA A 590 10.64 3.11 -31.62
N VAL A 591 10.74 3.10 -30.30
CA VAL A 591 11.63 2.22 -29.52
C VAL A 591 11.27 0.77 -29.74
N ARG A 592 9.98 0.40 -29.68
CA ARG A 592 9.53 -0.99 -29.90
C ARG A 592 9.90 -1.48 -31.32
N ALA A 593 9.79 -0.61 -32.32
CA ALA A 593 10.15 -0.94 -33.69
C ALA A 593 11.67 -1.15 -33.89
N ALA A 594 12.49 -0.41 -33.15
CA ALA A 594 13.95 -0.48 -33.22
C ALA A 594 14.54 -1.64 -32.40
N LEU A 595 13.90 -2.06 -31.31
CA LEU A 595 14.38 -3.15 -30.46
C LEU A 595 14.04 -4.51 -31.05
N PRO A 596 14.97 -5.52 -31.08
CA PRO A 596 14.65 -6.88 -31.51
C PRO A 596 13.41 -7.45 -30.88
N GLY A 597 12.53 -8.08 -31.68
CA GLY A 597 11.18 -8.50 -31.26
C GLY A 597 11.13 -9.48 -30.09
N HIS A 598 12.21 -10.22 -29.83
CA HIS A 598 12.33 -11.15 -28.71
C HIS A 598 12.72 -10.48 -27.38
N LYS A 599 13.25 -9.25 -27.40
CA LYS A 599 13.65 -8.51 -26.21
C LYS A 599 12.44 -7.75 -25.63
N PRO A 600 12.19 -7.86 -24.32
CA PRO A 600 11.08 -7.16 -23.67
C PRO A 600 11.37 -5.68 -23.41
N ILE A 601 10.30 -4.90 -23.29
CA ILE A 601 10.31 -3.51 -22.82
C ILE A 601 9.49 -3.40 -21.56
N SER A 602 10.06 -2.78 -20.53
CA SER A 602 9.36 -2.22 -19.37
C SER A 602 9.12 -0.74 -19.57
N THR A 603 8.00 -0.23 -19.08
CA THR A 603 7.81 1.20 -18.87
C THR A 603 7.62 1.48 -17.39
N ARG A 604 8.36 2.45 -16.84
CA ARG A 604 8.17 2.90 -15.46
C ARG A 604 7.28 4.11 -15.42
N ILE A 605 6.16 4.05 -14.70
CA ILE A 605 5.19 5.14 -14.56
C ILE A 605 5.06 5.62 -13.12
N SER A 606 4.62 6.86 -12.92
CA SER A 606 4.08 7.34 -11.65
C SER A 606 2.56 7.15 -11.66
N SER A 607 2.07 6.19 -10.88
CA SER A 607 0.64 5.85 -10.83
C SER A 607 -0.23 6.91 -10.16
N VAL A 608 0.36 7.74 -9.28
CA VAL A 608 -0.29 8.89 -8.66
C VAL A 608 0.75 10.00 -8.42
N ASP A 609 0.32 11.25 -8.50
CA ASP A 609 1.21 12.41 -8.29
C ASP A 609 1.25 12.90 -6.84
N TRP A 610 0.44 12.35 -5.95
CA TRP A 610 0.33 12.74 -4.53
C TRP A 610 -0.03 14.22 -4.31
N ILE A 611 -0.77 14.80 -5.24
CA ILE A 611 -1.22 16.18 -5.20
C ILE A 611 -2.54 16.30 -5.96
N GLU A 612 -3.44 17.15 -5.48
CA GLU A 612 -4.73 17.39 -6.11
C GLU A 612 -4.56 17.90 -7.55
N GLY A 613 -5.41 17.43 -8.44
CA GLY A 613 -5.35 17.76 -9.88
C GLY A 613 -4.24 17.05 -10.66
N GLY A 614 -3.45 16.17 -10.01
CA GLY A 614 -2.44 15.34 -10.68
C GLY A 614 -3.00 14.03 -11.22
N THR A 615 -2.11 13.19 -11.72
CA THR A 615 -2.40 11.81 -12.18
C THR A 615 -3.04 11.00 -11.05
N THR A 616 -4.15 10.34 -11.33
CA THR A 616 -4.86 9.43 -10.43
C THR A 616 -4.57 7.97 -10.76
N ILE A 617 -5.02 7.03 -9.91
CA ILE A 617 -4.88 5.61 -10.21
C ILE A 617 -5.75 5.18 -11.40
N GLU A 618 -6.89 5.83 -11.61
CA GLU A 618 -7.75 5.61 -12.77
C GLU A 618 -7.04 6.02 -14.06
N ASP A 619 -6.39 7.19 -14.06
CA ASP A 619 -5.52 7.61 -15.17
C ASP A 619 -4.39 6.59 -15.40
N ALA A 620 -3.76 6.11 -14.34
CA ALA A 620 -2.65 5.15 -14.44
C ALA A 620 -3.08 3.80 -15.01
N ILE A 621 -4.29 3.33 -14.72
CA ILE A 621 -4.86 2.12 -15.34
C ILE A 621 -5.04 2.35 -16.83
N GLU A 622 -5.54 3.52 -17.25
CA GLU A 622 -5.72 3.83 -18.67
C GLU A 622 -4.38 4.03 -19.40
N ILE A 623 -3.39 4.69 -18.78
CA ILE A 623 -2.01 4.76 -19.28
C ILE A 623 -1.44 3.36 -19.48
N ALA A 624 -1.62 2.48 -18.50
CA ALA A 624 -1.14 1.10 -18.57
C ALA A 624 -1.84 0.33 -19.71
N ARG A 625 -3.13 0.55 -19.94
CA ARG A 625 -3.89 -0.03 -21.05
C ARG A 625 -3.34 0.41 -22.41
N MET A 626 -3.06 1.71 -22.58
CA MET A 626 -2.48 2.25 -23.80
C MET A 626 -1.10 1.67 -24.05
N LEU A 627 -0.24 1.58 -23.03
CA LEU A 627 1.09 0.98 -23.14
C LEU A 627 1.03 -0.51 -23.43
N GLN A 628 0.10 -1.25 -22.82
CA GLN A 628 -0.12 -2.67 -23.11
C GLN A 628 -0.52 -2.88 -24.56
N ALA A 629 -1.45 -2.07 -25.06
CA ALA A 629 -1.86 -2.10 -26.48
C ALA A 629 -0.72 -1.79 -27.45
N ALA A 630 0.23 -0.93 -27.04
CA ALA A 630 1.44 -0.62 -27.81
C ALA A 630 2.51 -1.73 -27.73
N GLY A 631 2.34 -2.75 -26.88
CA GLY A 631 3.25 -3.88 -26.76
C GLY A 631 4.27 -3.79 -25.61
N ASN A 632 3.94 -3.04 -24.54
CA ASN A 632 4.69 -3.05 -23.29
C ASN A 632 4.55 -4.42 -22.59
N ASP A 633 5.65 -5.00 -22.14
CA ASP A 633 5.68 -6.39 -21.66
C ASP A 633 5.51 -6.49 -20.13
N ILE A 634 6.00 -5.49 -19.42
CA ILE A 634 5.87 -5.38 -17.95
C ILE A 634 5.86 -3.90 -17.56
N LEU A 635 5.08 -3.53 -16.56
CA LEU A 635 4.99 -2.17 -16.09
C LEU A 635 5.63 -2.02 -14.71
N ALA A 636 6.64 -1.15 -14.60
CA ALA A 636 7.24 -0.78 -13.30
C ALA A 636 6.40 0.32 -12.65
N VAL A 637 5.70 -0.02 -11.55
CA VAL A 637 4.72 0.86 -10.92
C VAL A 637 5.33 1.62 -9.76
N SER A 638 5.56 2.93 -9.97
CA SER A 638 6.06 3.87 -8.98
C SER A 638 5.04 5.00 -8.74
N THR A 639 5.42 6.04 -8.00
CA THR A 639 4.55 7.18 -7.70
C THR A 639 5.33 8.49 -7.61
N GLY A 640 4.65 9.61 -7.80
CA GLY A 640 5.13 10.95 -7.50
C GLY A 640 6.29 11.45 -8.37
N GLY A 641 6.99 12.45 -7.85
CA GLY A 641 8.16 13.07 -8.50
C GLY A 641 7.84 14.24 -9.44
N VAL A 642 6.56 14.48 -9.73
CA VAL A 642 6.11 15.53 -10.66
C VAL A 642 6.18 16.92 -10.03
N SER A 643 5.87 17.06 -8.75
CA SER A 643 5.86 18.34 -8.04
C SER A 643 6.67 18.27 -6.76
N SER A 644 7.36 19.36 -6.40
CA SER A 644 8.01 19.52 -5.10
C SER A 644 7.01 19.67 -3.95
N GLN A 645 5.74 19.95 -4.25
CA GLN A 645 4.64 20.09 -3.26
C GLN A 645 3.90 18.78 -2.99
N GLN A 646 4.30 17.70 -3.65
CA GLN A 646 3.71 16.37 -3.43
C GLN A 646 3.80 15.96 -1.94
N ARG A 647 2.83 15.19 -1.49
CA ARG A 647 2.79 14.65 -0.12
C ARG A 647 2.62 13.13 -0.15
N PRO A 648 3.68 12.39 -0.45
CA PRO A 648 3.61 10.94 -0.52
C PRO A 648 3.32 10.35 0.85
N VAL A 649 2.57 9.24 0.85
CA VAL A 649 2.31 8.45 2.05
C VAL A 649 3.33 7.31 2.08
N ASP A 650 4.43 7.52 2.80
CA ASP A 650 5.50 6.53 2.92
C ASP A 650 5.15 5.37 3.87
N GLY A 651 5.77 4.22 3.64
CA GLY A 651 5.64 3.05 4.50
C GLY A 651 6.10 1.76 3.84
N ARG A 652 5.96 0.64 4.55
CA ARG A 652 6.31 -0.70 4.04
C ARG A 652 5.42 -1.03 2.84
N ALA A 653 6.05 -1.34 1.69
CA ALA A 653 5.41 -1.73 0.43
C ALA A 653 4.27 -0.79 -0.01
N TYR A 654 4.37 0.52 0.27
CA TYR A 654 3.28 1.48 0.14
C TYR A 654 2.78 1.68 -1.30
N GLN A 655 3.57 1.33 -2.31
CA GLN A 655 3.18 1.43 -3.71
C GLN A 655 2.63 0.10 -4.27
N ALA A 656 2.74 -1.01 -3.54
CA ALA A 656 2.29 -2.31 -4.03
C ALA A 656 0.77 -2.36 -4.31
N ILE A 657 -0.02 -1.52 -3.66
CA ILE A 657 -1.46 -1.38 -3.91
C ILE A 657 -1.75 -0.89 -5.34
N PHE A 658 -0.92 -0.02 -5.90
CA PHE A 658 -1.11 0.50 -7.26
C PHE A 658 -0.73 -0.55 -8.31
N SER A 659 0.36 -1.29 -8.05
CA SER A 659 0.74 -2.45 -8.86
C SER A 659 -0.37 -3.51 -8.87
N ASP A 660 -0.93 -3.81 -7.70
CA ASP A 660 -2.06 -4.73 -7.51
C ASP A 660 -3.27 -4.33 -8.38
N GLN A 661 -3.67 -3.06 -8.31
CA GLN A 661 -4.82 -2.57 -9.05
C GLN A 661 -4.63 -2.64 -10.58
N ILE A 662 -3.47 -2.19 -11.07
CA ILE A 662 -3.17 -2.22 -12.51
C ILE A 662 -3.10 -3.67 -13.01
N ARG A 663 -2.36 -4.52 -12.30
CA ARG A 663 -2.17 -5.93 -12.67
C ARG A 663 -3.50 -6.68 -12.76
N ASN A 664 -4.30 -6.58 -11.73
CA ASN A 664 -5.54 -7.37 -11.63
C ASN A 664 -6.72 -6.74 -12.41
N GLU A 665 -6.62 -5.48 -12.84
CA GLU A 665 -7.59 -4.89 -13.77
C GLU A 665 -7.29 -5.23 -15.24
N LEU A 666 -6.00 -5.31 -15.63
CA LEU A 666 -5.60 -5.41 -17.04
C LEU A 666 -4.98 -6.75 -17.40
N GLY A 667 -4.54 -7.56 -16.43
CA GLY A 667 -3.77 -8.77 -16.68
C GLY A 667 -2.35 -8.54 -17.22
N ILE A 668 -1.84 -7.30 -17.18
CA ILE A 668 -0.47 -6.98 -17.57
C ILE A 668 0.49 -7.36 -16.46
N PRO A 669 1.65 -7.99 -16.73
CA PRO A 669 2.68 -8.18 -15.73
C PRO A 669 3.14 -6.84 -15.13
N THR A 670 3.38 -6.83 -13.80
CA THR A 670 3.83 -5.62 -13.11
C THR A 670 5.04 -5.87 -12.21
N MET A 671 5.79 -4.80 -11.98
CA MET A 671 6.92 -4.75 -11.07
C MET A 671 6.60 -3.72 -9.97
N ALA A 672 6.41 -4.21 -8.73
CA ALA A 672 6.18 -3.34 -7.58
C ALA A 672 7.51 -2.74 -7.10
N VAL A 673 7.49 -1.48 -6.69
CA VAL A 673 8.63 -0.76 -6.10
C VAL A 673 8.15 0.06 -4.90
N GLY A 674 9.06 0.46 -4.02
CA GLY A 674 8.75 1.39 -2.92
C GLY A 674 8.46 0.73 -1.58
N GLY A 675 9.36 0.91 -0.61
CA GLY A 675 9.21 0.42 0.75
C GLY A 675 9.25 -1.11 0.91
N ILE A 676 9.72 -1.86 -0.09
CA ILE A 676 9.95 -3.31 -0.03
C ILE A 676 11.33 -3.52 0.60
N VAL A 677 11.38 -4.13 1.79
CA VAL A 677 12.59 -4.21 2.60
C VAL A 677 12.97 -5.63 3.03
N SER A 678 12.10 -6.62 2.79
CA SER A 678 12.34 -8.00 3.24
C SER A 678 11.91 -9.04 2.19
N TYR A 679 12.50 -10.23 2.27
CA TYR A 679 12.03 -11.37 1.46
C TYR A 679 10.59 -11.75 1.77
N GLY A 680 10.13 -11.54 3.01
CA GLY A 680 8.74 -11.74 3.38
C GLY A 680 7.77 -10.80 2.66
N ASP A 681 8.20 -9.55 2.36
CA ASP A 681 7.42 -8.62 1.52
C ASP A 681 7.31 -9.14 0.10
N ILE A 682 8.44 -9.55 -0.50
CA ILE A 682 8.49 -10.03 -1.88
C ILE A 682 7.61 -11.26 -2.02
N ASN A 683 7.79 -12.27 -1.15
CA ASN A 683 6.97 -13.47 -1.18
C ASN A 683 5.47 -13.16 -1.02
N THR A 684 5.11 -12.24 -0.11
CA THR A 684 3.72 -11.86 0.11
C THR A 684 3.11 -11.17 -1.13
N ILE A 685 3.85 -10.24 -1.75
CA ILE A 685 3.40 -9.49 -2.92
C ILE A 685 3.20 -10.41 -4.11
N VAL A 686 4.19 -11.27 -4.39
CA VAL A 686 4.18 -12.18 -5.54
C VAL A 686 3.13 -13.29 -5.35
N ALA A 687 3.11 -13.95 -4.18
CA ALA A 687 2.13 -15.00 -3.87
C ALA A 687 0.68 -14.50 -3.97
N ALA A 688 0.43 -13.28 -3.49
CA ALA A 688 -0.90 -12.68 -3.56
C ALA A 688 -1.31 -12.21 -4.97
N GLY A 689 -0.43 -12.29 -5.96
CA GLY A 689 -0.69 -11.77 -7.30
C GLY A 689 -0.81 -10.25 -7.38
N ARG A 690 -0.13 -9.51 -6.48
CA ARG A 690 -0.13 -8.03 -6.50
C ARG A 690 0.88 -7.45 -7.47
N ALA A 691 1.96 -8.18 -7.71
CA ALA A 691 2.96 -7.92 -8.73
C ALA A 691 3.62 -9.23 -9.14
N ASP A 692 4.24 -9.21 -10.31
CA ASP A 692 5.01 -10.35 -10.82
C ASP A 692 6.47 -10.28 -10.41
N MET A 693 6.99 -9.08 -10.17
CA MET A 693 8.37 -8.83 -9.71
C MET A 693 8.39 -7.73 -8.65
N CYS A 694 9.47 -7.67 -7.87
CA CYS A 694 9.69 -6.65 -6.85
C CYS A 694 11.04 -5.97 -7.07
N ALA A 695 11.02 -4.63 -7.26
CA ALA A 695 12.23 -3.83 -7.43
C ALA A 695 12.63 -3.13 -6.12
N LEU A 696 13.86 -3.37 -5.69
CA LEU A 696 14.42 -2.80 -4.48
C LEU A 696 15.46 -1.74 -4.83
N GLY A 697 15.36 -0.56 -4.20
CA GLY A 697 16.39 0.50 -4.29
C GLY A 697 17.31 0.46 -3.08
N ARG A 698 16.94 1.16 -2.01
CA ARG A 698 17.75 1.30 -0.77
C ARG A 698 18.20 -0.03 -0.18
N GLY A 699 17.35 -1.07 -0.21
CA GLY A 699 17.74 -2.40 0.26
C GLY A 699 18.93 -2.99 -0.51
N TYR A 700 19.05 -2.73 -1.81
CA TYR A 700 20.20 -3.14 -2.60
C TYR A 700 21.42 -2.21 -2.46
N LEU A 701 21.24 -0.97 -2.03
CA LEU A 701 22.39 -0.12 -1.66
C LEU A 701 23.03 -0.62 -0.36
N GLU A 702 22.23 -1.10 0.57
CA GLU A 702 22.68 -1.65 1.85
C GLU A 702 23.24 -3.08 1.69
N ASP A 703 22.56 -3.94 0.93
CA ASP A 703 22.93 -5.35 0.78
C ASP A 703 22.90 -5.80 -0.70
N ALA A 704 24.08 -5.81 -1.33
CA ALA A 704 24.24 -6.30 -2.71
C ALA A 704 23.96 -7.81 -2.85
N TYR A 705 24.03 -8.59 -1.77
CA TYR A 705 23.84 -10.04 -1.71
C TYR A 705 22.46 -10.43 -1.15
N PHE A 706 21.52 -9.50 -1.09
CA PHE A 706 20.18 -9.70 -0.54
C PHE A 706 19.50 -11.02 -0.97
N PRO A 707 19.48 -11.45 -2.26
CA PRO A 707 18.84 -12.71 -2.63
C PRO A 707 19.54 -13.93 -2.01
N ARG A 708 20.86 -13.91 -1.83
CA ARG A 708 21.59 -15.00 -1.19
C ARG A 708 21.30 -15.11 0.30
N HIS A 709 21.24 -13.97 0.98
CA HIS A 709 20.83 -13.92 2.39
C HIS A 709 19.37 -14.39 2.56
N ALA A 710 18.50 -13.97 1.66
CA ALA A 710 17.10 -14.43 1.63
C ALA A 710 16.97 -15.94 1.33
N ALA A 711 17.79 -16.48 0.43
CA ALA A 711 17.81 -17.91 0.13
C ALA A 711 18.26 -18.73 1.36
N ARG A 712 19.32 -18.30 2.04
CA ARG A 712 19.79 -18.91 3.28
C ARG A 712 18.72 -18.89 4.38
N ALA A 713 18.06 -17.74 4.59
CA ALA A 713 17.02 -17.59 5.60
C ALA A 713 15.79 -18.49 5.34
N GLN A 714 15.55 -18.87 4.10
CA GLN A 714 14.45 -19.74 3.67
C GLN A 714 14.88 -21.18 3.38
N SER A 715 16.12 -21.54 3.64
CA SER A 715 16.70 -22.85 3.33
C SER A 715 16.53 -23.23 1.82
N TYR A 716 16.57 -22.23 0.94
CA TYR A 716 16.51 -22.42 -0.51
C TYR A 716 17.91 -22.58 -1.09
N THR A 717 18.22 -23.73 -1.69
CA THR A 717 19.55 -24.14 -2.11
C THR A 717 19.82 -24.10 -3.62
N GLU A 718 18.76 -23.83 -4.43
CA GLU A 718 18.86 -23.87 -5.89
C GLU A 718 19.39 -22.56 -6.51
N LEU A 719 19.58 -21.50 -5.72
CA LEU A 719 20.19 -20.24 -6.19
C LEU A 719 21.67 -20.49 -6.51
N LYS A 720 22.03 -20.47 -7.79
CA LYS A 720 23.38 -20.80 -8.25
C LYS A 720 24.42 -19.81 -7.76
N TRP A 721 25.51 -20.35 -7.27
CA TRP A 721 26.68 -19.59 -6.83
C TRP A 721 27.64 -19.34 -8.01
N PRO A 722 28.30 -18.16 -8.08
CA PRO A 722 29.43 -17.98 -8.97
C PRO A 722 30.51 -19.03 -8.68
N SER A 723 31.19 -19.50 -9.71
CA SER A 723 32.19 -20.56 -9.58
C SER A 723 33.25 -20.25 -8.50
N GLN A 724 33.63 -18.97 -8.38
CA GLN A 724 34.62 -18.48 -7.41
C GLN A 724 34.12 -18.61 -5.95
N TYR A 725 32.80 -18.58 -5.72
CA TYR A 725 32.19 -18.62 -4.38
C TYR A 725 31.49 -19.95 -4.10
N ARG A 726 31.65 -20.97 -4.94
CA ARG A 726 30.97 -22.26 -4.83
C ARG A 726 31.12 -22.92 -3.46
N ARG A 727 32.31 -22.82 -2.85
CA ARG A 727 32.56 -23.37 -1.50
C ARG A 727 31.66 -22.77 -0.42
N ALA A 728 31.27 -21.49 -0.53
CA ALA A 728 30.33 -20.87 0.40
C ALA A 728 28.91 -21.49 0.28
N GLY A 729 28.51 -21.88 -0.92
CA GLY A 729 27.25 -22.61 -1.15
C GLY A 729 27.27 -24.02 -0.58
N GLU A 730 28.41 -24.72 -0.64
CA GLU A 730 28.56 -26.09 -0.10
C GLU A 730 28.41 -26.13 1.43
N VAL A 731 28.82 -25.09 2.14
CA VAL A 731 28.60 -24.95 3.61
C VAL A 731 27.11 -24.81 3.91
N GLN A 732 26.37 -24.03 3.12
CA GLN A 732 24.93 -23.87 3.28
C GLN A 732 24.17 -25.20 3.14
N LEU A 733 24.61 -26.10 2.24
CA LEU A 733 24.01 -27.43 2.02
C LEU A 733 24.23 -28.39 3.19
N ARG A 734 25.28 -28.18 4.02
CA ARG A 734 25.62 -29.04 5.15
C ARG A 734 24.89 -28.71 6.44
N GLY A 735 24.06 -27.63 6.47
CA GLY A 735 23.22 -27.29 7.64
C GLY A 735 23.99 -26.73 8.84
N GLU A 736 25.18 -26.17 8.65
CA GLU A 736 25.96 -25.45 9.66
C GLU A 736 25.62 -23.96 9.74
#